data_66fd4d2d53c6185f72a4eb5233c56177
#
_entry.id   66fd4d2d53c6185f72a4eb5233c56177
#
_cell.length_a   1.000
_cell.length_b   1.000
_cell.length_c   1.000
_cell.angle_alpha   90.00
_cell.angle_beta   90.00
_cell.angle_gamma   90.00
#
_symmetry.space_group_name_H-M   'P 1'
#
loop_
_entity.id
_entity.type
_entity.pdbx_description
1 polymer ?
#
loop_
_entity_poly.entity_id
_entity_poly.type
_entity_poly.pdbx_seq_one_letter_code
_entity_poly.pdbx_strand_id
1 'polypeptide(L)'
;MEFLENDFDIVKIIRLKMDKYLQGSDLKEITREYSIQILVDSIDEFDKDYQERILKDLHELYKKFGVNYFIGTRESDKLNDLSNSEDLRSFEIARFNTEQIKRFVSNFLSDDNKTNNLLDALRENKILERLPITPLTLSLITILYEETDFEIPATITDIYKNFNTLIVGRGVVSSKIEFIDISFKERILSVYALHLMDDVEHHKPLSQTEFIDFFVDFFQDKTLPIKEGQLRDVLEYLIANTGILYIKERQWVAFTHDSYMEFYAALEIFNYNRELETKLIENFYDLQWQNVAIFYAGMTKDMPDFANKVLNKIKHTSKWFDLLACVQGGGYIAQALYLTDNNIRKDIVLSVLDVVLECNEWLKKIATDQSTIFKNYKLPIIHLINFLHFYEMFNSITLAEPLQLSFNELKDKYRQIVEDNSNGDKSQLPALGFKLLELAFTMDSKRINRSQPLEDILLNEHILKDPNLYILADFSLSLMGKNKYKEVRNEIKRKFSLSTDIRSKLVDDNTYRIRFSLLDTIQPNRKVKILVEGKTDVTILEHAFMVLTNGSIPYWKASMATSNGTTGSSASVSRAVATAVSFKDDYDTIIGLFDHDAAGLKEYRYLQHDFNEKKVDYIKKHKEGSVFLLTLPIPDSMSQYLQPKQEFNFFEIEHYFGHDFLQKYDMLKTTPIADIFTINENKKTNFANMITQISDINIFDKFIDLFKAIDEICHVEINYEV
;
A
#
# COMPACT_ATOMS: atom_id res chain seq x y z
N MET A 1 0.76 -28.64 -21.86
CA MET A 1 0.86 -29.61 -22.98
C MET A 1 0.67 -31.04 -22.51
N GLU A 2 1.42 -31.55 -21.51
CA GLU A 2 1.32 -32.95 -21.04
C GLU A 2 -0.06 -33.37 -20.56
N PHE A 3 -0.82 -32.48 -19.92
CA PHE A 3 -2.20 -32.77 -19.51
C PHE A 3 -3.15 -32.93 -20.69
N LEU A 4 -3.03 -32.08 -21.71
CA LEU A 4 -3.86 -32.16 -22.91
C LEU A 4 -3.59 -33.43 -23.71
N GLU A 5 -2.34 -33.87 -23.81
CA GLU A 5 -1.94 -35.07 -24.55
C GLU A 5 -2.39 -36.37 -23.86
N ASN A 6 -2.71 -36.30 -22.58
CA ASN A 6 -3.06 -37.49 -21.78
C ASN A 6 -4.48 -37.41 -21.16
N ASP A 7 -5.38 -36.65 -21.76
CA ASP A 7 -6.80 -36.54 -21.34
C ASP A 7 -6.96 -36.09 -19.87
N PHE A 8 -6.00 -35.29 -19.36
CA PHE A 8 -5.93 -34.83 -17.96
C PHE A 8 -5.86 -35.98 -16.92
N ASP A 9 -5.39 -37.17 -17.29
CA ASP A 9 -5.21 -38.28 -16.39
C ASP A 9 -3.80 -38.25 -15.78
N ILE A 10 -3.72 -37.76 -14.53
CA ILE A 10 -2.43 -37.63 -13.80
C ILE A 10 -1.75 -38.98 -13.59
N VAL A 11 -2.54 -40.01 -13.30
CA VAL A 11 -1.98 -41.37 -13.07
C VAL A 11 -1.35 -41.92 -14.33
N LYS A 12 -1.96 -41.64 -15.50
CA LYS A 12 -1.42 -42.00 -16.82
C LYS A 12 -0.12 -41.25 -17.10
N ILE A 13 -0.10 -39.93 -16.82
CA ILE A 13 1.11 -39.08 -16.99
C ILE A 13 2.26 -39.59 -16.10
N ILE A 14 1.99 -39.88 -14.83
CA ILE A 14 2.99 -40.40 -13.91
C ILE A 14 3.52 -41.72 -14.43
N ARG A 15 2.65 -42.66 -14.81
CA ARG A 15 3.09 -43.95 -15.36
C ARG A 15 3.98 -43.78 -16.59
N LEU A 16 3.59 -42.96 -17.57
CA LEU A 16 4.39 -42.73 -18.77
C LEU A 16 5.76 -42.13 -18.46
N LYS A 17 5.86 -41.26 -17.50
CA LYS A 17 7.15 -40.70 -17.06
C LYS A 17 7.99 -41.70 -16.29
N MET A 18 7.36 -42.53 -15.48
CA MET A 18 8.05 -43.51 -14.64
C MET A 18 8.43 -44.81 -15.40
N ASP A 19 7.62 -45.25 -16.37
CA ASP A 19 7.94 -46.40 -17.21
C ASP A 19 9.29 -46.22 -17.96
N LYS A 20 9.64 -45.00 -18.25
CA LYS A 20 10.95 -44.64 -18.85
C LYS A 20 12.14 -44.93 -17.91
N TYR A 21 11.90 -44.92 -16.59
CA TYR A 21 12.94 -45.10 -15.58
C TYR A 21 12.82 -46.42 -14.80
N LEU A 22 11.63 -47.01 -14.67
CA LEU A 22 11.30 -48.05 -13.70
C LEU A 22 10.68 -49.31 -14.31
N GLN A 23 10.66 -49.45 -15.66
CA GLN A 23 10.27 -50.67 -16.40
C GLN A 23 9.19 -51.55 -15.75
N GLY A 24 7.94 -51.08 -15.72
CA GLY A 24 6.78 -51.90 -15.41
C GLY A 24 6.44 -52.08 -13.95
N SER A 25 7.05 -51.40 -13.03
CA SER A 25 6.71 -51.42 -11.60
C SER A 25 5.38 -50.74 -11.28
N ASP A 26 4.59 -51.30 -10.35
CA ASP A 26 3.34 -50.68 -9.92
C ASP A 26 3.62 -49.45 -9.02
N LEU A 27 2.75 -48.41 -9.13
CA LEU A 27 2.86 -47.19 -8.34
C LEU A 27 2.98 -47.43 -6.84
N LYS A 28 2.33 -48.50 -6.37
CA LYS A 28 2.35 -48.95 -4.97
C LYS A 28 3.71 -49.50 -4.54
N GLU A 29 4.45 -50.10 -5.45
CA GLU A 29 5.81 -50.62 -5.18
C GLU A 29 6.79 -49.46 -5.17
N ILE A 30 6.65 -48.54 -6.14
CA ILE A 30 7.51 -47.37 -6.29
C ILE A 30 7.42 -46.45 -5.06
N THR A 31 6.20 -46.20 -4.53
CA THR A 31 6.01 -45.35 -3.34
C THR A 31 6.53 -45.96 -2.04
N ARG A 32 6.81 -47.26 -2.02
CA ARG A 32 7.49 -47.93 -0.88
C ARG A 32 8.99 -47.71 -0.87
N GLU A 33 9.59 -47.56 -2.04
CA GLU A 33 11.04 -47.43 -2.17
C GLU A 33 11.47 -45.98 -2.37
N TYR A 34 10.60 -45.13 -2.96
CA TYR A 34 10.92 -43.74 -3.33
C TYR A 34 9.87 -42.77 -2.78
N SER A 35 10.34 -41.60 -2.34
CA SER A 35 9.47 -40.45 -2.04
C SER A 35 9.15 -39.71 -3.35
N ILE A 36 7.90 -39.77 -3.79
CA ILE A 36 7.46 -39.10 -5.02
C ILE A 36 6.98 -37.70 -4.67
N GLN A 37 7.43 -36.73 -5.44
CA GLN A 37 6.94 -35.35 -5.39
C GLN A 37 6.43 -34.96 -6.78
N ILE A 38 5.20 -34.47 -6.86
CA ILE A 38 4.59 -33.99 -8.10
C ILE A 38 4.62 -32.46 -8.07
N LEU A 39 5.19 -31.87 -9.13
CA LEU A 39 5.20 -30.43 -9.34
C LEU A 39 4.26 -30.15 -10.52
N VAL A 40 3.18 -29.41 -10.25
CA VAL A 40 2.21 -28.95 -11.24
C VAL A 40 2.36 -27.44 -11.37
N ASP A 41 2.68 -26.99 -12.56
CA ASP A 41 2.81 -25.56 -12.85
C ASP A 41 1.63 -25.06 -13.68
N SER A 42 1.24 -23.80 -13.47
CA SER A 42 0.22 -23.09 -14.26
C SER A 42 -1.14 -23.79 -14.32
N ILE A 43 -1.63 -24.33 -13.19
CA ILE A 43 -2.95 -24.99 -13.14
C ILE A 43 -4.09 -24.03 -13.49
N ASP A 44 -3.90 -22.74 -13.27
CA ASP A 44 -4.83 -21.64 -13.57
C ASP A 44 -5.09 -21.45 -15.07
N GLU A 45 -4.26 -22.00 -15.93
CA GLU A 45 -4.45 -21.94 -17.39
C GLU A 45 -5.49 -22.93 -17.92
N PHE A 46 -5.98 -23.84 -17.07
CA PHE A 46 -7.01 -24.82 -17.45
C PHE A 46 -8.42 -24.38 -17.05
N ASP A 47 -9.43 -24.93 -17.74
CA ASP A 47 -10.83 -24.73 -17.36
C ASP A 47 -11.15 -25.27 -15.97
N LYS A 48 -12.15 -24.68 -15.31
CA LYS A 48 -12.52 -24.98 -13.91
C LYS A 48 -12.74 -26.47 -13.67
N ASP A 49 -13.41 -27.15 -14.59
CA ASP A 49 -13.71 -28.59 -14.46
C ASP A 49 -12.45 -29.44 -14.48
N TYR A 50 -11.46 -29.07 -15.30
CA TYR A 50 -10.17 -29.74 -15.35
C TYR A 50 -9.32 -29.47 -14.10
N GLN A 51 -9.36 -28.25 -13.58
CA GLN A 51 -8.66 -27.93 -12.32
C GLN A 51 -9.19 -28.78 -11.17
N GLU A 52 -10.53 -28.84 -11.01
CA GLU A 52 -11.15 -29.64 -9.95
C GLU A 52 -10.78 -31.12 -10.08
N ARG A 53 -10.78 -31.63 -11.29
CA ARG A 53 -10.36 -33.03 -11.56
C ARG A 53 -8.90 -33.26 -11.20
N ILE A 54 -8.00 -32.41 -11.66
CA ILE A 54 -6.56 -32.51 -11.36
C ILE A 54 -6.32 -32.46 -9.85
N LEU A 55 -6.95 -31.53 -9.16
CA LEU A 55 -6.81 -31.38 -7.71
C LEU A 55 -7.34 -32.60 -6.96
N LYS A 56 -8.49 -33.11 -7.37
CA LYS A 56 -9.06 -34.33 -6.80
C LYS A 56 -8.14 -35.54 -6.98
N ASP A 57 -7.60 -35.72 -8.18
CA ASP A 57 -6.71 -36.83 -8.51
C ASP A 57 -5.38 -36.72 -7.70
N LEU A 58 -4.82 -35.53 -7.56
CA LEU A 58 -3.65 -35.28 -6.73
C LEU A 58 -3.91 -35.61 -5.25
N HIS A 59 -5.05 -35.17 -4.74
CA HIS A 59 -5.43 -35.45 -3.37
C HIS A 59 -5.70 -36.93 -3.12
N GLU A 60 -6.28 -37.67 -4.06
CA GLU A 60 -6.41 -39.11 -3.98
C GLU A 60 -5.04 -39.80 -4.02
N LEU A 61 -4.10 -39.36 -4.81
CA LEU A 61 -2.73 -39.87 -4.84
C LEU A 61 -2.01 -39.66 -3.50
N TYR A 62 -2.18 -38.49 -2.89
CA TYR A 62 -1.67 -38.20 -1.57
C TYR A 62 -2.27 -39.18 -0.51
N LYS A 63 -3.60 -39.31 -0.47
CA LYS A 63 -4.29 -40.18 0.50
C LYS A 63 -3.97 -41.64 0.33
N LYS A 64 -3.86 -42.15 -0.91
CA LYS A 64 -3.67 -43.56 -1.20
C LYS A 64 -2.20 -44.00 -1.11
N PHE A 65 -1.29 -43.12 -1.51
CA PHE A 65 0.11 -43.50 -1.72
C PHE A 65 1.11 -42.56 -1.02
N GLY A 66 0.66 -41.56 -0.29
CA GLY A 66 1.53 -40.59 0.39
C GLY A 66 2.38 -39.74 -0.59
N VAL A 67 1.89 -39.54 -1.81
CA VAL A 67 2.59 -38.74 -2.85
C VAL A 67 2.37 -37.27 -2.56
N ASN A 68 3.43 -36.55 -2.22
CA ASN A 68 3.37 -35.10 -2.01
C ASN A 68 3.24 -34.36 -3.35
N TYR A 69 2.52 -33.25 -3.35
CA TYR A 69 2.41 -32.42 -4.54
C TYR A 69 2.50 -30.94 -4.20
N PHE A 70 3.03 -30.17 -5.16
CA PHE A 70 3.15 -28.73 -5.13
C PHE A 70 2.48 -28.16 -6.36
N ILE A 71 1.69 -27.15 -6.20
CA ILE A 71 0.96 -26.49 -7.30
C ILE A 71 1.41 -25.06 -7.38
N GLY A 72 1.99 -24.70 -8.55
CA GLY A 72 2.23 -23.31 -8.93
C GLY A 72 0.99 -22.76 -9.63
N THR A 73 0.47 -21.65 -9.17
CA THR A 73 -0.71 -21.01 -9.72
C THR A 73 -0.65 -19.50 -9.50
N ARG A 74 -1.29 -18.74 -10.38
CA ARG A 74 -1.66 -17.37 -10.07
C ARG A 74 -2.81 -17.38 -9.07
N GLU A 75 -3.13 -16.23 -8.49
CA GLU A 75 -4.23 -16.09 -7.53
C GLU A 75 -5.55 -16.64 -8.11
N SER A 76 -6.20 -17.54 -7.39
CA SER A 76 -7.44 -18.20 -7.80
C SER A 76 -8.34 -18.45 -6.60
N ASP A 77 -9.57 -17.93 -6.63
CA ASP A 77 -10.56 -18.07 -5.54
C ASP A 77 -10.82 -19.53 -5.17
N LYS A 78 -10.86 -20.44 -6.15
CA LYS A 78 -11.12 -21.86 -5.90
C LYS A 78 -9.96 -22.60 -5.25
N LEU A 79 -8.73 -22.24 -5.57
CA LEU A 79 -7.55 -22.81 -4.91
C LEU A 79 -7.44 -22.29 -3.50
N ASN A 80 -7.90 -21.05 -3.25
CA ASN A 80 -8.03 -20.52 -1.90
C ASN A 80 -9.10 -21.24 -1.08
N ASP A 81 -10.23 -21.64 -1.69
CA ASP A 81 -11.25 -22.46 -1.03
C ASP A 81 -10.72 -23.86 -0.68
N LEU A 82 -9.88 -24.43 -1.53
CA LEU A 82 -9.23 -25.73 -1.28
C LEU A 82 -8.08 -25.64 -0.28
N SER A 83 -7.36 -24.51 -0.23
CA SER A 83 -6.30 -24.27 0.77
C SER A 83 -6.86 -24.14 2.19
N ASN A 84 -8.15 -23.86 2.32
CA ASN A 84 -8.89 -23.89 3.58
C ASN A 84 -9.26 -25.33 4.03
N SER A 85 -8.96 -26.36 3.22
CA SER A 85 -9.05 -27.75 3.66
C SER A 85 -7.84 -28.07 4.56
N GLU A 86 -8.05 -28.88 5.59
CA GLU A 86 -7.02 -29.23 6.59
C GLU A 86 -5.73 -29.85 6.01
N ASP A 87 -5.75 -30.27 4.75
CA ASP A 87 -4.69 -31.02 4.09
C ASP A 87 -3.81 -30.19 3.12
N LEU A 88 -4.16 -28.91 2.85
CA LEU A 88 -3.42 -28.05 1.92
C LEU A 88 -2.84 -26.82 2.62
N ARG A 89 -1.59 -26.48 2.29
CA ARG A 89 -0.94 -25.25 2.75
C ARG A 89 -0.70 -24.32 1.57
N SER A 90 -1.19 -23.11 1.67
CA SER A 90 -0.92 -22.04 0.71
C SER A 90 0.33 -21.27 1.08
N PHE A 91 1.18 -20.98 0.09
CA PHE A 91 2.36 -20.14 0.23
C PHE A 91 2.33 -19.09 -0.87
N GLU A 92 2.55 -17.86 -0.51
CA GLU A 92 2.74 -16.79 -1.46
C GLU A 92 4.22 -16.60 -1.78
N ILE A 93 4.57 -16.42 -3.05
CA ILE A 93 5.94 -16.08 -3.44
C ILE A 93 6.19 -14.63 -3.07
N ALA A 94 7.01 -14.42 -2.06
CA ALA A 94 7.38 -13.09 -1.61
C ALA A 94 8.17 -12.33 -2.70
N ARG A 95 8.06 -11.01 -2.70
CA ARG A 95 8.91 -10.13 -3.52
C ARG A 95 10.38 -10.38 -3.19
N PHE A 96 11.25 -10.11 -4.15
CA PHE A 96 12.69 -10.21 -3.91
C PHE A 96 13.12 -9.23 -2.79
N ASN A 97 13.83 -9.74 -1.82
CA ASN A 97 14.55 -8.91 -0.85
C ASN A 97 15.86 -8.37 -1.47
N THR A 98 16.51 -7.43 -0.78
CA THR A 98 17.72 -6.76 -1.27
C THR A 98 18.84 -7.74 -1.63
N GLU A 99 19.01 -8.83 -0.88
CA GLU A 99 20.05 -9.84 -1.14
C GLU A 99 19.72 -10.66 -2.39
N GLN A 100 18.47 -11.01 -2.58
CA GLN A 100 18.00 -11.72 -3.78
C GLN A 100 18.11 -10.84 -5.02
N ILE A 101 17.78 -9.54 -4.92
CA ILE A 101 17.97 -8.56 -6.00
C ILE A 101 19.45 -8.49 -6.38
N LYS A 102 20.34 -8.33 -5.39
CA LYS A 102 21.78 -8.30 -5.62
C LYS A 102 22.27 -9.56 -6.32
N ARG A 103 21.87 -10.72 -5.83
CA ARG A 103 22.26 -12.02 -6.42
C ARG A 103 21.75 -12.18 -7.85
N PHE A 104 20.52 -11.76 -8.12
CA PHE A 104 19.91 -11.82 -9.44
C PHE A 104 20.68 -10.94 -10.43
N VAL A 105 20.89 -9.67 -10.09
CA VAL A 105 21.62 -8.70 -10.93
C VAL A 105 23.06 -9.15 -11.17
N SER A 106 23.75 -9.62 -10.13
CA SER A 106 25.14 -10.14 -10.26
C SER A 106 25.22 -11.33 -11.20
N ASN A 107 24.28 -12.27 -11.10
CA ASN A 107 24.24 -13.44 -12.00
C ASN A 107 23.91 -13.04 -13.45
N PHE A 108 23.09 -12.01 -13.64
CA PHE A 108 22.67 -11.56 -14.95
C PHE A 108 23.78 -10.79 -15.68
N LEU A 109 24.36 -9.78 -15.01
CA LEU A 109 25.37 -8.90 -15.60
C LEU A 109 26.77 -9.53 -15.64
N SER A 110 27.05 -10.48 -14.74
CA SER A 110 28.38 -11.15 -14.61
C SER A 110 29.56 -10.17 -14.47
N ASP A 111 29.34 -8.95 -14.01
CA ASP A 111 30.30 -7.88 -13.80
C ASP A 111 30.00 -7.14 -12.50
N ASP A 112 30.94 -7.15 -11.56
CA ASP A 112 30.73 -6.57 -10.22
C ASP A 112 30.58 -5.04 -10.25
N ASN A 113 31.28 -4.33 -11.13
CA ASN A 113 31.17 -2.88 -11.24
C ASN A 113 29.80 -2.48 -11.79
N LYS A 114 29.36 -3.12 -12.86
CA LYS A 114 28.03 -2.90 -13.45
C LYS A 114 26.94 -3.26 -12.47
N THR A 115 27.08 -4.37 -11.75
CA THR A 115 26.17 -4.79 -10.70
C THR A 115 26.03 -3.73 -9.62
N ASN A 116 27.14 -3.23 -9.07
CA ASN A 116 27.12 -2.22 -8.02
C ASN A 116 26.52 -0.90 -8.54
N ASN A 117 26.88 -0.48 -9.74
CA ASN A 117 26.33 0.72 -10.36
C ASN A 117 24.81 0.63 -10.56
N LEU A 118 24.30 -0.50 -11.06
CA LEU A 118 22.85 -0.72 -11.20
C LEU A 118 22.17 -0.74 -9.84
N LEU A 119 22.72 -1.45 -8.86
CA LEU A 119 22.12 -1.52 -7.52
C LEU A 119 22.09 -0.16 -6.81
N ASP A 120 23.16 0.62 -6.94
CA ASP A 120 23.22 1.97 -6.39
C ASP A 120 22.20 2.88 -7.10
N ALA A 121 22.10 2.79 -8.41
CA ALA A 121 21.14 3.56 -9.19
C ALA A 121 19.67 3.14 -8.89
N LEU A 122 19.38 1.86 -8.70
CA LEU A 122 18.06 1.39 -8.29
C LEU A 122 17.65 1.91 -6.91
N ARG A 123 18.60 1.97 -5.97
CA ARG A 123 18.39 2.57 -4.64
C ARG A 123 18.23 4.07 -4.75
N GLU A 124 19.11 4.69 -5.49
CA GLU A 124 19.14 6.14 -5.67
C GLU A 124 17.89 6.68 -6.36
N ASN A 125 17.32 5.99 -7.29
CA ASN A 125 16.11 6.41 -8.00
C ASN A 125 14.81 5.89 -7.35
N LYS A 126 14.92 5.24 -6.17
CA LYS A 126 13.79 4.66 -5.43
C LYS A 126 12.93 3.70 -6.26
N ILE A 127 13.54 3.11 -7.27
CA ILE A 127 12.84 2.15 -8.16
C ILE A 127 12.42 0.93 -7.35
N LEU A 128 13.25 0.51 -6.37
CA LEU A 128 12.99 -0.65 -5.51
C LEU A 128 11.76 -0.45 -4.60
N GLU A 129 11.42 0.79 -4.29
CA GLU A 129 10.29 1.12 -3.41
C GLU A 129 8.97 1.28 -4.17
N ARG A 130 9.06 1.64 -5.44
CA ARG A 130 7.92 1.99 -6.28
C ARG A 130 7.45 0.91 -7.23
N LEU A 131 8.37 0.05 -7.64
CA LEU A 131 8.06 -1.07 -8.50
C LEU A 131 7.98 -2.35 -7.67
N PRO A 132 6.99 -3.21 -7.91
CA PRO A 132 7.06 -4.57 -7.40
C PRO A 132 8.26 -5.25 -8.05
N ILE A 133 9.30 -5.49 -7.25
CA ILE A 133 10.50 -6.15 -7.76
C ILE A 133 10.23 -7.65 -7.85
N THR A 134 9.49 -7.99 -8.89
CA THR A 134 9.33 -9.37 -9.33
C THR A 134 10.53 -9.79 -10.19
N PRO A 135 10.76 -11.09 -10.40
CA PRO A 135 11.77 -11.54 -11.34
C PRO A 135 11.64 -10.91 -12.74
N LEU A 136 10.42 -10.76 -13.22
CA LEU A 136 10.14 -10.13 -14.51
C LEU A 136 10.55 -8.65 -14.53
N THR A 137 10.10 -7.88 -13.54
CA THR A 137 10.41 -6.44 -13.47
C THR A 137 11.93 -6.22 -13.36
N LEU A 138 12.60 -7.02 -12.53
CA LEU A 138 14.06 -6.92 -12.37
C LEU A 138 14.80 -7.32 -13.64
N SER A 139 14.35 -8.36 -14.36
CA SER A 139 14.90 -8.74 -15.65
C SER A 139 14.80 -7.61 -16.67
N LEU A 140 13.63 -6.98 -16.75
CA LEU A 140 13.40 -5.87 -17.69
C LEU A 140 14.27 -4.65 -17.35
N ILE A 141 14.39 -4.30 -16.07
CA ILE A 141 15.30 -3.22 -15.63
C ILE A 141 16.75 -3.55 -16.01
N THR A 142 17.19 -4.79 -15.81
CA THR A 142 18.56 -5.18 -16.10
C THR A 142 18.83 -5.19 -17.59
N ILE A 143 17.87 -5.65 -18.41
CA ILE A 143 17.94 -5.58 -19.88
C ILE A 143 18.00 -4.12 -20.35
N LEU A 144 17.12 -3.24 -19.81
CA LEU A 144 17.16 -1.82 -20.15
C LEU A 144 18.50 -1.18 -19.83
N TYR A 145 19.05 -1.52 -18.67
CA TYR A 145 20.36 -1.02 -18.24
C TYR A 145 21.47 -1.44 -19.19
N GLU A 146 21.44 -2.66 -19.71
CA GLU A 146 22.40 -3.10 -20.75
C GLU A 146 22.17 -2.43 -22.10
N GLU A 147 20.92 -2.27 -22.53
CA GLU A 147 20.58 -1.71 -23.84
C GLU A 147 20.78 -0.19 -23.94
N THR A 148 20.72 0.52 -22.81
CA THR A 148 20.94 1.97 -22.75
C THR A 148 22.38 2.35 -22.42
N ASP A 149 23.36 1.51 -22.75
CA ASP A 149 24.76 1.74 -22.42
C ASP A 149 25.00 2.03 -20.92
N PHE A 150 24.22 1.36 -20.06
CA PHE A 150 24.29 1.48 -18.61
C PHE A 150 23.78 2.82 -18.04
N GLU A 151 22.95 3.53 -18.79
CA GLU A 151 22.22 4.69 -18.27
C GLU A 151 20.89 4.28 -17.63
N ILE A 152 20.58 4.90 -16.49
CA ILE A 152 19.29 4.73 -15.85
C ILE A 152 18.45 5.98 -16.07
N PRO A 153 17.20 5.83 -16.55
CA PRO A 153 16.33 6.97 -16.78
C PRO A 153 16.13 7.84 -15.53
N ALA A 154 16.06 9.15 -15.70
CA ALA A 154 15.98 10.11 -14.60
C ALA A 154 14.65 10.05 -13.83
N THR A 155 13.60 9.55 -14.45
CA THR A 155 12.27 9.48 -13.84
C THR A 155 11.63 8.10 -13.99
N ILE A 156 10.69 7.79 -13.09
CA ILE A 156 9.91 6.55 -13.18
C ILE A 156 9.09 6.49 -14.48
N THR A 157 8.61 7.63 -14.96
CA THR A 157 7.88 7.73 -16.22
C THR A 157 8.73 7.28 -17.41
N ASP A 158 10.00 7.65 -17.44
CA ASP A 158 10.91 7.23 -18.51
C ASP A 158 11.19 5.73 -18.47
N ILE A 159 11.25 5.14 -17.27
CA ILE A 159 11.38 3.69 -17.11
C ILE A 159 10.16 2.98 -17.72
N TYR A 160 8.95 3.46 -17.41
CA TYR A 160 7.72 2.87 -17.96
C TYR A 160 7.59 3.11 -19.47
N LYS A 161 8.01 4.25 -20.00
CA LYS A 161 8.09 4.49 -21.46
C LYS A 161 9.01 3.50 -22.15
N ASN A 162 10.18 3.27 -21.58
CA ASN A 162 11.13 2.31 -22.12
C ASN A 162 10.61 0.86 -22.02
N PHE A 163 9.99 0.50 -20.89
CA PHE A 163 9.31 -0.79 -20.75
C PHE A 163 8.21 -1.00 -21.77
N ASN A 164 7.39 0.02 -21.96
CA ASN A 164 6.32 -0.01 -22.94
C ASN A 164 6.88 -0.28 -24.34
N THR A 165 7.94 0.43 -24.72
CA THR A 165 8.63 0.21 -26.00
C THR A 165 9.17 -1.21 -26.14
N LEU A 166 9.73 -1.77 -25.07
CA LEU A 166 10.28 -3.12 -25.11
C LEU A 166 9.20 -4.21 -25.14
N ILE A 167 8.19 -4.10 -24.28
CA ILE A 167 7.18 -5.15 -24.12
C ILE A 167 6.16 -5.09 -25.26
N VAL A 168 5.67 -3.90 -25.60
CA VAL A 168 4.63 -3.72 -26.62
C VAL A 168 5.24 -3.70 -28.01
N GLY A 169 6.47 -3.18 -28.15
CA GLY A 169 7.19 -3.09 -29.43
C GLY A 169 7.82 -4.39 -29.90
N ARG A 170 8.34 -5.22 -28.99
CA ARG A 170 9.02 -6.49 -29.33
C ARG A 170 8.10 -7.69 -29.47
N GLY A 171 6.79 -7.51 -29.41
CA GLY A 171 5.87 -8.63 -29.54
C GLY A 171 6.20 -9.48 -30.75
N VAL A 172 6.63 -10.73 -30.52
CA VAL A 172 6.89 -11.71 -31.56
C VAL A 172 5.62 -11.85 -32.36
N VAL A 173 5.68 -11.38 -33.59
CA VAL A 173 4.58 -11.50 -34.53
C VAL A 173 4.35 -12.99 -34.75
N SER A 174 3.26 -13.54 -34.22
CA SER A 174 2.78 -14.82 -34.73
C SER A 174 2.55 -14.63 -36.23
N SER A 175 2.88 -15.61 -37.04
CA SER A 175 2.84 -15.57 -38.50
C SER A 175 1.47 -15.13 -39.11
N LYS A 176 0.50 -14.79 -38.29
CA LYS A 176 -0.86 -14.35 -38.69
C LYS A 176 -1.11 -12.85 -38.56
N ILE A 177 -0.30 -12.10 -37.79
CA ILE A 177 -0.51 -10.69 -37.58
C ILE A 177 0.69 -9.93 -38.13
N GLU A 178 0.54 -9.35 -39.31
CA GLU A 178 1.53 -8.44 -39.89
C GLU A 178 1.58 -7.15 -39.07
N PHE A 179 2.76 -6.66 -38.81
CA PHE A 179 3.19 -5.42 -38.19
C PHE A 179 2.06 -4.51 -37.67
N ILE A 180 1.76 -4.62 -36.37
CA ILE A 180 0.83 -3.69 -35.73
C ILE A 180 1.66 -2.59 -35.07
N ASP A 181 1.33 -1.33 -35.40
CA ASP A 181 1.95 -0.15 -34.82
C ASP A 181 1.84 -0.18 -33.28
N ILE A 182 2.94 0.09 -32.61
CA ILE A 182 3.03 0.20 -31.17
C ILE A 182 2.00 1.20 -30.62
N SER A 183 1.80 2.32 -31.32
CA SER A 183 0.85 3.37 -30.95
C SER A 183 -0.59 2.89 -30.91
N PHE A 184 -0.96 1.94 -31.76
CA PHE A 184 -2.29 1.33 -31.74
C PHE A 184 -2.51 0.44 -30.50
N LYS A 185 -1.51 -0.35 -30.15
CA LYS A 185 -1.53 -1.18 -28.94
C LYS A 185 -1.55 -0.30 -27.69
N GLU A 186 -0.73 0.74 -27.64
CA GLU A 186 -0.72 1.73 -26.56
C GLU A 186 -2.10 2.39 -26.41
N ARG A 187 -2.75 2.71 -27.52
CA ARG A 187 -4.09 3.32 -27.49
C ARG A 187 -5.13 2.40 -26.85
N ILE A 188 -5.08 1.11 -27.14
CA ILE A 188 -5.97 0.14 -26.51
C ILE A 188 -5.71 0.09 -25.00
N LEU A 189 -4.46 -0.06 -24.59
CA LEU A 189 -4.08 -0.14 -23.18
C LEU A 189 -4.44 1.12 -22.42
N SER A 190 -4.21 2.31 -23.02
CA SER A 190 -4.46 3.58 -22.35
C SER A 190 -5.95 3.91 -22.21
N VAL A 191 -6.75 3.61 -23.22
CA VAL A 191 -8.22 3.74 -23.14
C VAL A 191 -8.79 2.82 -22.07
N TYR A 192 -8.33 1.57 -22.04
CA TYR A 192 -8.79 0.61 -21.03
C TYR A 192 -8.36 1.00 -19.61
N ALA A 193 -7.14 1.48 -19.46
CA ALA A 193 -6.64 1.97 -18.18
C ALA A 193 -7.48 3.13 -17.64
N LEU A 194 -7.77 4.12 -18.50
CA LEU A 194 -8.62 5.24 -18.09
C LEU A 194 -10.05 4.80 -17.77
N HIS A 195 -10.61 3.86 -18.54
CA HIS A 195 -11.93 3.28 -18.26
C HIS A 195 -11.96 2.66 -16.84
N LEU A 196 -10.96 1.89 -16.46
CA LEU A 196 -10.87 1.31 -15.11
C LEU A 196 -10.67 2.35 -14.02
N MET A 197 -9.97 3.44 -14.31
CA MET A 197 -9.73 4.54 -13.37
C MET A 197 -10.95 5.44 -13.17
N ASP A 198 -11.77 5.61 -14.20
CA ASP A 198 -12.87 6.56 -14.22
C ASP A 198 -14.19 6.00 -13.69
N ASP A 199 -14.33 4.71 -13.63
CA ASP A 199 -15.52 4.04 -13.14
C ASP A 199 -15.57 4.04 -11.61
N VAL A 200 -16.13 5.12 -11.04
CA VAL A 200 -16.32 5.29 -9.59
C VAL A 200 -17.26 4.22 -9.01
N GLU A 201 -18.14 3.65 -9.80
CA GLU A 201 -19.10 2.65 -9.34
C GLU A 201 -18.55 1.21 -9.44
N HIS A 202 -17.63 0.94 -10.35
CA HIS A 202 -17.26 -0.44 -10.68
C HIS A 202 -15.83 -0.55 -11.18
N HIS A 203 -14.84 -0.48 -10.34
CA HIS A 203 -13.48 -0.96 -10.64
C HIS A 203 -13.46 -2.45 -11.06
N LYS A 204 -14.56 -2.93 -11.66
CA LYS A 204 -14.62 -4.27 -12.19
C LYS A 204 -13.99 -4.27 -13.58
N PRO A 205 -12.89 -4.99 -13.73
CA PRO A 205 -12.36 -5.30 -15.04
C PRO A 205 -13.49 -5.90 -15.90
N LEU A 206 -13.48 -5.60 -17.19
CA LEU A 206 -14.41 -6.19 -18.14
C LEU A 206 -14.11 -7.68 -18.31
N SER A 207 -15.14 -8.49 -18.54
CA SER A 207 -14.93 -9.86 -18.99
C SER A 207 -14.24 -9.85 -20.37
N GLN A 208 -13.62 -10.95 -20.75
CA GLN A 208 -12.94 -11.02 -22.05
C GLN A 208 -13.86 -10.66 -23.21
N THR A 209 -15.13 -11.07 -23.16
CA THR A 209 -16.13 -10.72 -24.16
C THR A 209 -16.46 -9.24 -24.13
N GLU A 210 -16.76 -8.69 -22.96
CA GLU A 210 -17.05 -7.25 -22.78
C GLU A 210 -15.87 -6.38 -23.19
N PHE A 211 -14.63 -6.80 -22.92
CA PHE A 211 -13.43 -6.09 -23.35
C PHE A 211 -13.31 -6.03 -24.88
N ILE A 212 -13.61 -7.14 -25.56
CA ILE A 212 -13.61 -7.18 -27.02
C ILE A 212 -14.72 -6.29 -27.58
N ASP A 213 -15.93 -6.41 -27.06
CA ASP A 213 -17.09 -5.63 -27.51
C ASP A 213 -16.86 -4.14 -27.26
N PHE A 214 -16.31 -3.76 -26.10
CA PHE A 214 -15.93 -2.38 -25.78
C PHE A 214 -15.00 -1.76 -26.84
N PHE A 215 -14.00 -2.50 -27.30
CA PHE A 215 -13.09 -1.99 -28.32
C PHE A 215 -13.64 -2.08 -29.73
N VAL A 216 -14.52 -3.03 -30.03
CA VAL A 216 -15.27 -3.05 -31.29
C VAL A 216 -16.12 -1.77 -31.41
N ASP A 217 -16.86 -1.42 -30.35
CA ASP A 217 -17.66 -0.20 -30.30
C ASP A 217 -16.80 1.06 -30.32
N PHE A 218 -15.71 1.10 -29.55
CA PHE A 218 -14.77 2.23 -29.51
C PHE A 218 -14.16 2.54 -30.87
N PHE A 219 -13.90 1.54 -31.69
CA PHE A 219 -13.28 1.69 -33.00
C PHE A 219 -14.27 1.68 -34.16
N GLN A 220 -15.57 1.58 -33.91
CA GLN A 220 -16.62 1.45 -34.95
C GLN A 220 -16.54 2.52 -36.05
N ASP A 221 -16.27 3.78 -35.65
CA ASP A 221 -16.23 4.93 -36.57
C ASP A 221 -14.79 5.30 -36.99
N LYS A 222 -13.82 4.38 -36.81
CA LYS A 222 -12.40 4.66 -37.06
C LYS A 222 -11.82 3.71 -38.11
N THR A 223 -10.92 4.23 -38.92
CA THR A 223 -10.15 3.41 -39.86
C THR A 223 -8.91 2.88 -39.16
N LEU A 224 -8.84 1.58 -38.96
CA LEU A 224 -7.75 0.94 -38.24
C LEU A 224 -6.59 0.55 -39.18
N PRO A 225 -5.32 0.58 -38.70
CA PRO A 225 -4.16 0.16 -39.47
C PRO A 225 -3.99 -1.37 -39.49
N ILE A 226 -5.08 -2.11 -39.52
CA ILE A 226 -5.15 -3.58 -39.48
C ILE A 226 -6.15 -4.08 -40.52
N LYS A 227 -6.02 -5.34 -40.94
CA LYS A 227 -7.00 -5.96 -41.86
C LYS A 227 -8.34 -6.14 -41.16
N GLU A 228 -9.41 -6.07 -41.95
CA GLU A 228 -10.76 -6.31 -41.44
C GLU A 228 -10.85 -7.67 -40.73
N GLY A 229 -11.46 -7.68 -39.54
CA GLY A 229 -11.55 -8.88 -38.69
C GLY A 229 -10.35 -9.16 -37.78
N GLN A 230 -9.20 -8.49 -37.91
CA GLN A 230 -8.02 -8.73 -37.09
C GLN A 230 -8.04 -8.03 -35.72
N LEU A 231 -8.99 -7.12 -35.46
CA LEU A 231 -9.05 -6.41 -34.17
C LEU A 231 -9.13 -7.41 -32.99
N ARG A 232 -9.96 -8.43 -33.13
CA ARG A 232 -10.11 -9.46 -32.10
C ARG A 232 -8.81 -10.18 -31.81
N ASP A 233 -8.07 -10.57 -32.85
CA ASP A 233 -6.79 -11.27 -32.71
C ASP A 233 -5.76 -10.38 -31.98
N VAL A 234 -5.79 -9.06 -32.24
CA VAL A 234 -4.92 -8.07 -31.55
C VAL A 234 -5.27 -7.97 -30.07
N LEU A 235 -6.54 -7.88 -29.74
CA LEU A 235 -7.03 -7.78 -28.36
C LEU A 235 -6.66 -9.05 -27.56
N GLU A 236 -6.90 -10.23 -28.14
CA GLU A 236 -6.50 -11.51 -27.55
C GLU A 236 -4.98 -11.62 -27.38
N TYR A 237 -4.21 -11.13 -28.37
CA TYR A 237 -2.76 -11.07 -28.27
C TYR A 237 -2.29 -10.17 -27.11
N LEU A 238 -2.89 -8.99 -26.92
CA LEU A 238 -2.54 -8.08 -25.83
C LEU A 238 -2.77 -8.73 -24.46
N ILE A 239 -3.84 -9.49 -24.32
CA ILE A 239 -4.14 -10.21 -23.07
C ILE A 239 -3.13 -11.35 -22.83
N ALA A 240 -2.86 -12.15 -23.86
CA ALA A 240 -2.13 -13.41 -23.70
C ALA A 240 -0.60 -13.23 -23.70
N ASN A 241 -0.05 -12.25 -24.42
CA ASN A 241 1.38 -12.26 -24.78
C ASN A 241 2.18 -11.06 -24.28
N THR A 242 1.56 -9.98 -23.80
CA THR A 242 2.31 -8.79 -23.38
C THR A 242 2.79 -8.86 -21.94
N GLY A 243 2.14 -9.64 -21.09
CA GLY A 243 2.37 -9.62 -19.65
C GLY A 243 1.94 -8.31 -18.97
N ILE A 244 1.29 -7.39 -19.70
CA ILE A 244 0.70 -6.15 -19.16
C ILE A 244 -0.72 -6.40 -18.69
N LEU A 245 -1.50 -7.15 -19.49
CA LEU A 245 -2.82 -7.62 -19.15
C LEU A 245 -2.78 -9.12 -18.82
N TYR A 246 -3.75 -9.56 -18.03
CA TYR A 246 -4.00 -10.98 -17.73
C TYR A 246 -5.47 -11.22 -17.48
N ILE A 247 -5.90 -12.47 -17.50
CA ILE A 247 -7.28 -12.83 -17.16
C ILE A 247 -7.32 -13.18 -15.67
N LYS A 248 -7.87 -12.27 -14.89
CA LYS A 248 -8.11 -12.45 -13.46
C LYS A 248 -9.36 -13.33 -13.27
N GLU A 249 -9.27 -14.33 -12.37
CA GLU A 249 -10.37 -15.23 -12.03
C GLU A 249 -11.03 -15.90 -13.25
N ARG A 250 -10.25 -16.09 -14.35
CA ARG A 250 -10.68 -16.67 -15.63
C ARG A 250 -11.81 -15.94 -16.33
N GLN A 251 -12.14 -14.78 -15.91
CA GLN A 251 -13.25 -14.02 -16.42
C GLN A 251 -12.88 -12.60 -16.80
N TRP A 252 -12.05 -11.93 -15.97
CA TRP A 252 -11.85 -10.50 -16.01
C TRP A 252 -10.50 -10.13 -16.61
N VAL A 253 -10.49 -9.23 -17.59
CA VAL A 253 -9.26 -8.66 -18.13
C VAL A 253 -8.76 -7.59 -17.17
N ALA A 254 -7.58 -7.77 -16.59
CA ALA A 254 -7.00 -6.85 -15.61
C ALA A 254 -5.55 -6.53 -15.96
N PHE A 255 -5.04 -5.41 -15.46
CA PHE A 255 -3.61 -5.12 -15.50
C PHE A 255 -2.87 -6.01 -14.51
N THR A 256 -1.71 -6.51 -14.91
CA THR A 256 -0.84 -7.34 -14.05
C THR A 256 -0.33 -6.58 -12.82
N HIS A 257 -0.30 -5.26 -12.89
CA HIS A 257 0.03 -4.38 -11.80
C HIS A 257 -0.64 -3.00 -11.96
N ASP A 258 -1.09 -2.42 -10.84
CA ASP A 258 -1.77 -1.11 -10.82
C ASP A 258 -0.92 0.00 -11.45
N SER A 259 0.40 -0.04 -11.28
CA SER A 259 1.30 0.95 -11.86
C SER A 259 1.32 0.96 -13.40
N TYR A 260 1.01 -0.15 -14.07
CA TYR A 260 0.80 -0.13 -15.52
C TYR A 260 -0.52 0.57 -15.87
N MET A 261 -1.57 0.29 -15.13
CA MET A 261 -2.85 0.98 -15.30
C MET A 261 -2.70 2.48 -15.10
N GLU A 262 -2.04 2.89 -14.03
CA GLU A 262 -1.76 4.30 -13.71
C GLU A 262 -0.92 4.98 -14.81
N PHE A 263 0.11 4.31 -15.32
CA PHE A 263 0.93 4.82 -16.42
C PHE A 263 0.12 5.00 -17.71
N TYR A 264 -0.67 4.00 -18.12
CA TYR A 264 -1.46 4.08 -19.34
C TYR A 264 -2.62 5.06 -19.20
N ALA A 265 -3.23 5.21 -18.03
CA ALA A 265 -4.22 6.25 -17.75
C ALA A 265 -3.61 7.64 -17.90
N ALA A 266 -2.40 7.85 -17.38
CA ALA A 266 -1.66 9.10 -17.57
C ALA A 266 -1.35 9.38 -19.04
N LEU A 267 -0.98 8.35 -19.80
CA LEU A 267 -0.72 8.44 -21.25
C LEU A 267 -1.98 8.84 -22.02
N GLU A 268 -3.13 8.29 -21.65
CA GLU A 268 -4.43 8.62 -22.25
C GLU A 268 -4.81 10.07 -21.97
N ILE A 269 -4.72 10.52 -20.72
CA ILE A 269 -5.01 11.90 -20.33
C ILE A 269 -4.06 12.86 -21.06
N PHE A 270 -2.79 12.53 -21.12
CA PHE A 270 -1.79 13.39 -21.73
C PHE A 270 -1.99 13.56 -23.27
N ASN A 271 -2.27 12.47 -23.98
CA ASN A 271 -2.31 12.50 -25.44
C ASN A 271 -3.69 12.88 -26.00
N TYR A 272 -4.77 12.51 -25.30
CA TYR A 272 -6.10 12.51 -25.89
C TYR A 272 -7.20 13.20 -25.06
N ASN A 273 -7.04 13.28 -23.75
CA ASN A 273 -8.08 13.72 -22.82
C ASN A 273 -7.55 14.75 -21.81
N ARG A 274 -6.87 15.80 -22.30
CA ARG A 274 -6.24 16.83 -21.44
C ARG A 274 -7.19 17.61 -20.55
N GLU A 275 -8.48 17.63 -20.87
CA GLU A 275 -9.51 18.19 -20.01
C GLU A 275 -9.62 17.48 -18.67
N LEU A 276 -9.22 16.21 -18.59
CA LEU A 276 -9.17 15.45 -17.36
C LEU A 276 -7.98 15.80 -16.45
N GLU A 277 -7.09 16.72 -16.84
CA GLU A 277 -6.03 17.24 -15.97
C GLU A 277 -6.59 17.79 -14.65
N THR A 278 -7.76 18.44 -14.70
CA THR A 278 -8.45 18.93 -13.49
C THR A 278 -8.77 17.83 -12.51
N LYS A 279 -9.11 16.64 -13.00
CA LYS A 279 -9.41 15.46 -12.18
C LYS A 279 -8.17 14.96 -11.44
N LEU A 280 -6.98 15.07 -12.04
CA LEU A 280 -5.71 14.76 -11.37
C LEU A 280 -5.47 15.66 -10.16
N ILE A 281 -5.85 16.93 -10.26
CA ILE A 281 -5.70 17.90 -9.17
C ILE A 281 -6.78 17.70 -8.10
N GLU A 282 -8.02 17.46 -8.51
CA GLU A 282 -9.13 17.21 -7.58
C GLU A 282 -8.87 15.99 -6.70
N ASN A 283 -8.41 14.90 -7.30
CA ASN A 283 -8.12 13.63 -6.63
C ASN A 283 -6.65 13.47 -6.20
N PHE A 284 -5.91 14.57 -6.05
CA PHE A 284 -4.47 14.54 -5.75
C PHE A 284 -4.11 13.79 -4.47
N TYR A 285 -5.03 13.64 -3.54
CA TYR A 285 -4.83 12.93 -2.26
C TYR A 285 -5.19 11.45 -2.33
N ASP A 286 -5.86 11.01 -3.37
CA ASP A 286 -6.02 9.60 -3.68
C ASP A 286 -4.72 9.06 -4.27
N LEU A 287 -4.15 8.02 -3.64
CA LEU A 287 -2.84 7.49 -4.02
C LEU A 287 -2.79 7.01 -5.48
N GLN A 288 -3.87 6.43 -5.96
CA GLN A 288 -3.94 5.91 -7.32
C GLN A 288 -3.96 7.06 -8.34
N TRP A 289 -4.80 8.08 -8.13
CA TRP A 289 -4.83 9.28 -8.95
C TRP A 289 -3.55 10.12 -8.81
N GLN A 290 -2.93 10.12 -7.63
CA GLN A 290 -1.63 10.77 -7.41
C GLN A 290 -0.53 10.13 -8.26
N ASN A 291 -0.51 8.80 -8.37
CA ASN A 291 0.44 8.10 -9.25
C ASN A 291 0.20 8.44 -10.72
N VAL A 292 -1.06 8.52 -11.16
CA VAL A 292 -1.39 9.01 -12.51
C VAL A 292 -0.87 10.43 -12.73
N ALA A 293 -1.03 11.33 -11.75
CA ALA A 293 -0.51 12.70 -11.83
C ALA A 293 1.02 12.76 -11.92
N ILE A 294 1.72 11.87 -11.22
CA ILE A 294 3.19 11.76 -11.30
C ILE A 294 3.64 11.28 -12.67
N PHE A 295 3.00 10.25 -13.22
CA PHE A 295 3.28 9.79 -14.58
C PHE A 295 2.96 10.88 -15.62
N TYR A 296 1.83 11.56 -15.46
CA TYR A 296 1.41 12.67 -16.32
C TYR A 296 2.46 13.79 -16.35
N ALA A 297 2.91 14.25 -15.18
CA ALA A 297 3.98 15.25 -15.05
C ALA A 297 5.29 14.80 -15.75
N GLY A 298 5.65 13.53 -15.62
CA GLY A 298 6.84 12.95 -16.25
C GLY A 298 6.74 12.79 -17.77
N MET A 299 5.57 13.01 -18.41
CA MET A 299 5.43 12.88 -19.87
C MET A 299 6.25 13.93 -20.62
N THR A 300 6.19 15.18 -20.22
CA THR A 300 6.95 16.29 -20.84
C THR A 300 8.09 16.78 -19.98
N LYS A 301 8.02 16.59 -18.65
CA LYS A 301 9.01 17.11 -17.69
C LYS A 301 9.01 18.63 -17.54
N ASP A 302 8.19 19.33 -18.31
CA ASP A 302 8.01 20.79 -18.29
C ASP A 302 6.53 21.15 -18.42
N MET A 303 5.91 21.44 -17.27
CA MET A 303 4.48 21.78 -17.16
C MET A 303 4.24 22.83 -16.07
N PRO A 304 4.62 24.10 -16.29
CA PRO A 304 4.52 25.15 -15.27
C PRO A 304 3.07 25.38 -14.78
N ASP A 305 2.09 25.31 -15.67
CA ASP A 305 0.67 25.49 -15.30
C ASP A 305 0.18 24.36 -14.39
N PHE A 306 0.52 23.11 -14.71
CA PHE A 306 0.19 21.97 -13.89
C PHE A 306 0.91 22.03 -12.53
N ALA A 307 2.20 22.40 -12.52
CA ALA A 307 2.98 22.59 -11.29
C ALA A 307 2.34 23.65 -10.37
N ASN A 308 1.87 24.75 -10.94
CA ASN A 308 1.17 25.81 -10.19
C ASN A 308 -0.18 25.34 -9.62
N LYS A 309 -0.93 24.52 -10.37
CA LYS A 309 -2.18 23.92 -9.86
C LYS A 309 -1.91 22.99 -8.67
N VAL A 310 -0.87 22.14 -8.77
CA VAL A 310 -0.44 21.28 -7.67
C VAL A 310 0.02 22.10 -6.47
N LEU A 311 0.84 23.13 -6.70
CA LEU A 311 1.28 24.04 -5.66
C LEU A 311 0.09 24.69 -4.92
N ASN A 312 -0.90 25.16 -5.66
CA ASN A 312 -2.10 25.74 -5.07
C ASN A 312 -2.90 24.68 -4.27
N LYS A 313 -2.99 23.46 -4.77
CA LYS A 313 -3.64 22.36 -4.03
C LYS A 313 -2.95 22.09 -2.69
N ILE A 314 -1.62 22.00 -2.68
CA ILE A 314 -0.80 21.82 -1.47
C ILE A 314 -1.02 22.97 -0.49
N LYS A 315 -0.94 24.23 -0.94
CA LYS A 315 -1.09 25.44 -0.09
C LYS A 315 -2.46 25.55 0.58
N HIS A 316 -3.50 24.97 -0.01
CA HIS A 316 -4.86 25.05 0.49
C HIS A 316 -5.33 23.74 1.16
N THR A 317 -4.42 22.84 1.45
CA THR A 317 -4.72 21.61 2.19
C THR A 317 -5.09 21.95 3.63
N SER A 318 -6.26 21.52 4.07
CA SER A 318 -6.75 21.77 5.42
C SER A 318 -7.03 20.48 6.21
N LYS A 319 -7.12 19.35 5.51
CA LYS A 319 -7.41 18.06 6.11
C LYS A 319 -6.11 17.38 6.53
N TRP A 320 -6.00 17.02 7.79
CA TRP A 320 -4.80 16.42 8.36
C TRP A 320 -4.36 15.11 7.69
N PHE A 321 -5.29 14.27 7.23
CA PHE A 321 -4.98 13.00 6.57
C PHE A 321 -4.43 13.18 5.14
N ASP A 322 -4.64 14.36 4.54
CA ASP A 322 -4.09 14.69 3.23
C ASP A 322 -2.64 15.21 3.32
N LEU A 323 -2.17 15.56 4.52
CA LEU A 323 -0.84 16.18 4.71
C LEU A 323 0.30 15.25 4.27
N LEU A 324 0.24 13.97 4.62
CA LEU A 324 1.27 12.99 4.20
C LEU A 324 1.25 12.74 2.69
N ALA A 325 0.06 12.66 2.10
CA ALA A 325 -0.08 12.55 0.65
C ALA A 325 0.47 13.79 -0.08
N CYS A 326 0.34 14.99 0.50
CA CYS A 326 0.96 16.21 -0.02
C CYS A 326 2.50 16.12 -0.06
N VAL A 327 3.13 15.61 0.99
CA VAL A 327 4.59 15.44 1.05
C VAL A 327 5.05 14.49 -0.05
N GLN A 328 4.40 13.34 -0.17
CA GLN A 328 4.71 12.33 -1.18
C GLN A 328 4.48 12.86 -2.60
N GLY A 329 3.27 13.34 -2.89
CA GLY A 329 2.91 13.83 -4.23
C GLY A 329 3.71 15.06 -4.64
N GLY A 330 3.90 16.02 -3.72
CA GLY A 330 4.71 17.21 -3.96
C GLY A 330 6.16 16.88 -4.31
N GLY A 331 6.78 15.97 -3.55
CA GLY A 331 8.15 15.53 -3.80
C GLY A 331 8.31 14.87 -5.17
N TYR A 332 7.42 13.94 -5.49
CA TYR A 332 7.51 13.18 -6.74
C TYR A 332 7.16 14.01 -7.98
N ILE A 333 6.17 14.90 -7.90
CA ILE A 333 5.85 15.79 -9.02
C ILE A 333 6.97 16.82 -9.24
N ALA A 334 7.51 17.38 -8.16
CA ALA A 334 8.66 18.29 -8.30
C ALA A 334 9.89 17.60 -8.93
N GLN A 335 10.10 16.31 -8.66
CA GLN A 335 11.13 15.50 -9.34
C GLN A 335 10.79 15.27 -10.83
N ALA A 336 9.57 14.87 -11.13
CA ALA A 336 9.12 14.56 -12.48
C ALA A 336 9.20 15.77 -13.42
N LEU A 337 8.95 16.97 -12.89
CA LEU A 337 8.96 18.23 -13.61
C LEU A 337 10.34 18.90 -13.66
N TYR A 338 11.40 18.14 -13.86
CA TYR A 338 12.77 18.65 -13.72
C TYR A 338 13.20 19.69 -14.78
N LEU A 339 12.47 19.86 -15.87
CA LEU A 339 12.66 20.91 -16.87
C LEU A 339 11.80 22.17 -16.59
N THR A 340 10.84 22.10 -15.68
CA THR A 340 10.06 23.27 -15.25
C THR A 340 10.91 24.20 -14.41
N ASP A 341 10.61 25.51 -14.47
CA ASP A 341 11.33 26.56 -13.76
C ASP A 341 11.61 26.23 -12.29
N ASN A 342 12.86 26.41 -11.89
CA ASN A 342 13.33 26.07 -10.55
C ASN A 342 12.64 26.86 -9.44
N ASN A 343 12.13 28.10 -9.72
CA ASN A 343 11.40 28.86 -8.70
C ASN A 343 10.03 28.28 -8.41
N ILE A 344 9.31 27.78 -9.43
CA ILE A 344 8.03 27.08 -9.22
C ILE A 344 8.27 25.82 -8.39
N ARG A 345 9.29 25.05 -8.72
CA ARG A 345 9.68 23.83 -8.00
C ARG A 345 10.17 24.14 -6.58
N LYS A 346 10.90 25.22 -6.39
CA LYS A 346 11.27 25.76 -5.07
C LYS A 346 10.03 26.06 -4.23
N ASP A 347 9.02 26.69 -4.81
CA ASP A 347 7.78 27.02 -4.09
C ASP A 347 7.01 25.76 -3.69
N ILE A 348 7.07 24.69 -4.48
CA ILE A 348 6.55 23.37 -4.08
C ILE A 348 7.34 22.84 -2.88
N VAL A 349 8.67 22.87 -2.90
CA VAL A 349 9.53 22.42 -1.78
C VAL A 349 9.18 23.18 -0.50
N LEU A 350 9.07 24.52 -0.56
CA LEU A 350 8.75 25.34 0.61
C LEU A 350 7.35 25.05 1.16
N SER A 351 6.35 24.88 0.28
CA SER A 351 4.98 24.58 0.69
C SER A 351 4.88 23.19 1.32
N VAL A 352 5.61 22.21 0.81
CA VAL A 352 5.67 20.88 1.42
C VAL A 352 6.36 20.92 2.78
N LEU A 353 7.39 21.74 2.97
CA LEU A 353 8.00 21.95 4.30
C LEU A 353 7.02 22.59 5.30
N ASP A 354 6.12 23.46 4.84
CA ASP A 354 5.03 23.98 5.68
C ASP A 354 4.09 22.84 6.12
N VAL A 355 3.69 22.00 5.18
CA VAL A 355 2.86 20.80 5.47
C VAL A 355 3.55 19.85 6.46
N VAL A 356 4.86 19.62 6.32
CA VAL A 356 5.64 18.81 7.28
C VAL A 356 5.58 19.39 8.69
N LEU A 357 5.68 20.71 8.82
CA LEU A 357 5.57 21.37 10.12
C LEU A 357 4.16 21.25 10.72
N GLU A 358 3.12 21.39 9.91
CA GLU A 358 1.73 21.16 10.35
C GLU A 358 1.51 19.73 10.81
N CYS A 359 2.04 18.74 10.09
CA CYS A 359 2.05 17.33 10.52
C CYS A 359 2.75 17.16 11.87
N ASN A 360 3.89 17.83 12.09
CA ASN A 360 4.60 17.78 13.36
C ASN A 360 3.74 18.31 14.52
N GLU A 361 3.06 19.44 14.34
CA GLU A 361 2.20 20.01 15.38
C GLU A 361 0.98 19.13 15.66
N TRP A 362 0.38 18.58 14.63
CA TRP A 362 -0.71 17.63 14.76
C TRP A 362 -0.28 16.35 15.52
N LEU A 363 0.84 15.73 15.15
CA LEU A 363 1.36 14.55 15.83
C LEU A 363 1.79 14.84 17.28
N LYS A 364 2.28 16.04 17.59
CA LYS A 364 2.53 16.47 18.96
C LYS A 364 1.25 16.49 19.79
N LYS A 365 0.16 17.02 19.21
CA LYS A 365 -1.15 17.06 19.88
C LYS A 365 -1.61 15.64 20.23
N ILE A 366 -1.56 14.71 19.29
CA ILE A 366 -1.90 13.30 19.56
C ILE A 366 -1.03 12.70 20.67
N ALA A 367 0.30 12.91 20.61
CA ALA A 367 1.23 12.34 21.58
C ALA A 367 1.00 12.89 23.01
N THR A 368 0.46 14.10 23.14
CA THR A 368 0.14 14.70 24.44
C THR A 368 -1.24 14.29 24.94
N ASP A 369 -2.20 14.14 24.08
CA ASP A 369 -3.60 13.89 24.45
C ASP A 369 -3.88 12.41 24.73
N GLN A 370 -3.14 11.49 24.10
CA GLN A 370 -3.35 10.05 24.30
C GLN A 370 -2.49 9.47 25.43
N SER A 371 -3.17 8.93 26.42
CA SER A 371 -2.63 8.78 27.77
C SER A 371 -1.62 7.64 27.99
N THR A 372 -1.62 6.54 27.25
CA THR A 372 -0.84 5.36 27.64
C THR A 372 0.19 4.90 26.62
N ILE A 373 -0.12 4.86 25.35
CA ILE A 373 0.78 4.33 24.31
C ILE A 373 1.79 5.39 23.89
N PHE A 374 1.36 6.65 23.75
CA PHE A 374 2.20 7.76 23.32
C PHE A 374 2.96 8.44 24.48
N LYS A 375 2.60 8.18 25.74
CA LYS A 375 3.36 8.70 26.91
C LYS A 375 4.84 8.30 26.88
N ASN A 376 5.16 7.17 26.24
CA ASN A 376 6.53 6.70 26.10
C ASN A 376 7.25 7.24 24.85
N TYR A 377 6.52 7.85 23.90
CA TYR A 377 7.11 8.45 22.70
C TYR A 377 7.41 9.92 22.98
N LYS A 378 8.70 10.24 23.08
CA LYS A 378 9.15 11.59 23.27
C LYS A 378 9.03 12.39 21.97
N LEU A 379 8.66 13.67 22.08
CA LEU A 379 8.47 14.63 20.98
C LEU A 379 9.47 14.54 19.81
N PRO A 380 10.78 14.29 20.03
CA PRO A 380 11.76 14.20 18.96
C PRO A 380 11.50 13.12 17.91
N ILE A 381 10.83 12.02 18.26
CA ILE A 381 10.51 10.95 17.31
C ILE A 381 9.57 11.43 16.21
N ILE A 382 8.60 12.23 16.56
CA ILE A 382 7.59 12.75 15.63
C ILE A 382 8.27 13.65 14.59
N HIS A 383 9.12 14.55 15.05
CA HIS A 383 9.92 15.39 14.15
C HIS A 383 10.83 14.56 13.26
N LEU A 384 11.41 13.50 13.80
CA LEU A 384 12.31 12.62 13.08
C LEU A 384 11.59 11.82 11.98
N ILE A 385 10.39 11.30 12.24
CA ILE A 385 9.62 10.58 11.26
C ILE A 385 9.32 11.48 10.06
N ASN A 386 8.80 12.69 10.31
CA ASN A 386 8.48 13.64 9.24
C ASN A 386 9.74 14.15 8.52
N PHE A 387 10.85 14.31 9.25
CA PHE A 387 12.16 14.65 8.73
C PHE A 387 12.63 13.58 7.73
N LEU A 388 12.59 12.31 8.10
CA LEU A 388 12.99 11.21 7.23
C LEU A 388 12.04 11.04 6.04
N HIS A 389 10.74 11.27 6.23
CA HIS A 389 9.77 11.21 5.15
C HIS A 389 10.02 12.27 4.08
N PHE A 390 10.28 13.52 4.49
CA PHE A 390 10.69 14.55 3.56
C PHE A 390 12.00 14.18 2.84
N TYR A 391 13.02 13.77 3.61
CA TYR A 391 14.30 13.34 3.04
C TYR A 391 14.11 12.26 1.96
N GLU A 392 13.31 11.25 2.22
CA GLU A 392 13.02 10.19 1.25
C GLU A 392 12.34 10.71 -0.01
N MET A 393 11.39 11.63 0.14
CA MET A 393 10.63 12.17 -0.99
C MET A 393 11.42 13.19 -1.82
N PHE A 394 12.37 13.90 -1.22
CA PHE A 394 13.08 14.99 -1.88
C PHE A 394 14.56 14.72 -2.17
N ASN A 395 15.11 13.59 -1.74
CA ASN A 395 16.48 13.19 -2.02
C ASN A 395 16.66 12.76 -3.49
N SER A 396 16.71 13.72 -4.40
CA SER A 396 16.91 13.50 -5.83
C SER A 396 17.79 14.57 -6.44
N ILE A 397 18.68 14.17 -7.36
CA ILE A 397 19.56 15.09 -8.09
C ILE A 397 18.75 16.13 -8.88
N THR A 398 17.57 15.77 -9.36
CA THR A 398 16.69 16.67 -10.10
C THR A 398 16.16 17.83 -9.25
N LEU A 399 16.23 17.72 -7.94
CA LEU A 399 15.83 18.73 -6.96
C LEU A 399 16.98 19.53 -6.38
N ALA A 400 18.23 19.28 -6.79
CA ALA A 400 19.40 19.94 -6.22
C ALA A 400 19.32 21.47 -6.25
N GLU A 401 18.88 22.07 -7.35
CA GLU A 401 18.74 23.52 -7.48
C GLU A 401 17.51 24.08 -6.74
N PRO A 402 16.29 23.51 -6.87
CA PRO A 402 15.15 23.93 -6.05
C PRO A 402 15.42 23.88 -4.53
N LEU A 403 16.09 22.85 -4.04
CA LEU A 403 16.49 22.74 -2.62
C LEU A 403 17.49 23.85 -2.22
N GLN A 404 18.48 24.11 -3.07
CA GLN A 404 19.45 25.18 -2.81
C GLN A 404 18.80 26.58 -2.78
N LEU A 405 17.89 26.85 -3.70
CA LEU A 405 17.13 28.11 -3.72
C LEU A 405 16.26 28.24 -2.46
N SER A 406 15.58 27.17 -2.07
CA SER A 406 14.77 27.12 -0.84
C SER A 406 15.64 27.37 0.40
N PHE A 407 16.82 26.74 0.46
CA PHE A 407 17.76 26.90 1.56
C PHE A 407 18.24 28.35 1.67
N ASN A 408 18.64 28.96 0.57
CA ASN A 408 19.14 30.33 0.55
C ASN A 408 18.04 31.32 1.00
N GLU A 409 16.82 31.18 0.49
CA GLU A 409 15.69 32.04 0.89
C GLU A 409 15.39 31.94 2.40
N LEU A 410 15.34 30.72 2.93
CA LEU A 410 15.09 30.52 4.37
C LEU A 410 16.26 31.00 5.24
N LYS A 411 17.50 30.82 4.77
CA LYS A 411 18.71 31.28 5.48
C LYS A 411 18.73 32.80 5.61
N ASP A 412 18.38 33.50 4.54
CA ASP A 412 18.31 34.98 4.56
C ASP A 412 17.19 35.46 5.48
N LYS A 413 16.01 34.84 5.42
CA LYS A 413 14.89 35.11 6.33
C LYS A 413 15.28 34.87 7.80
N TYR A 414 15.93 33.74 8.08
CA TYR A 414 16.41 33.37 9.42
C TYR A 414 17.40 34.42 9.95
N ARG A 415 18.38 34.84 9.13
CA ARG A 415 19.38 35.84 9.47
C ARG A 415 18.73 37.19 9.78
N GLN A 416 17.79 37.65 8.96
CA GLN A 416 17.08 38.90 9.20
C GLN A 416 16.37 38.92 10.56
N ILE A 417 15.70 37.83 10.96
CA ILE A 417 15.02 37.72 12.27
C ILE A 417 16.01 37.71 13.43
N VAL A 418 17.17 37.05 13.26
CA VAL A 418 18.21 37.00 14.30
C VAL A 418 18.91 38.34 14.49
N GLU A 419 19.19 39.07 13.39
CA GLU A 419 19.90 40.36 13.40
C GLU A 419 18.98 41.54 13.75
N ASP A 420 17.66 41.39 13.59
CA ASP A 420 16.70 42.44 13.94
C ASP A 420 16.57 42.53 15.48
N ASN A 421 17.26 43.55 16.05
CA ASN A 421 17.21 43.85 17.48
C ASN A 421 15.90 44.51 17.92
N SER A 422 15.01 44.93 17.00
CA SER A 422 13.72 45.46 17.30
C SER A 422 12.69 44.35 17.40
N ASN A 423 12.25 43.95 18.56
CA ASN A 423 11.06 43.13 18.89
C ASN A 423 10.47 42.21 17.79
N GLY A 424 11.27 41.74 16.82
CA GLY A 424 10.87 40.79 15.79
C GLY A 424 10.34 39.50 16.44
N ASP A 425 9.27 38.97 15.90
CA ASP A 425 8.66 37.72 16.39
C ASP A 425 9.61 36.54 16.25
N LYS A 426 10.39 36.29 17.32
CA LYS A 426 11.35 35.17 17.40
C LYS A 426 10.66 33.79 17.52
N SER A 427 9.33 33.76 17.62
CA SER A 427 8.56 32.49 17.69
C SER A 427 8.72 31.64 16.43
N GLN A 428 9.03 32.26 15.28
CA GLN A 428 9.25 31.56 14.00
C GLN A 428 10.62 30.88 13.87
N LEU A 429 11.60 31.21 14.73
CA LEU A 429 12.97 30.67 14.63
C LEU A 429 13.05 29.15 14.71
N PRO A 430 12.32 28.43 15.60
CA PRO A 430 12.35 26.97 15.63
C PRO A 430 11.83 26.34 14.33
N ALA A 431 10.75 26.87 13.76
CA ALA A 431 10.18 26.38 12.51
C ALA A 431 11.13 26.61 11.31
N LEU A 432 11.74 27.79 11.22
CA LEU A 432 12.75 28.07 10.21
C LEU A 432 14.01 27.23 10.40
N GLY A 433 14.44 27.03 11.64
CA GLY A 433 15.57 26.15 11.98
C GLY A 433 15.34 24.70 11.57
N PHE A 434 14.12 24.18 11.78
CA PHE A 434 13.72 22.85 11.32
C PHE A 434 13.84 22.75 9.79
N LYS A 435 13.24 23.67 9.05
CA LYS A 435 13.29 23.67 7.59
C LYS A 435 14.71 23.77 7.03
N LEU A 436 15.55 24.62 7.65
CA LEU A 436 16.95 24.74 7.26
C LEU A 436 17.74 23.47 7.50
N LEU A 437 17.53 22.82 8.65
CA LEU A 437 18.18 21.55 8.99
C LEU A 437 17.75 20.45 8.02
N GLU A 438 16.44 20.37 7.71
CA GLU A 438 15.86 19.42 6.77
C GLU A 438 16.47 19.55 5.37
N LEU A 439 16.49 20.78 4.83
CA LEU A 439 17.08 21.05 3.53
C LEU A 439 18.58 20.76 3.50
N ALA A 440 19.32 21.19 4.53
CA ALA A 440 20.77 20.97 4.63
C ALA A 440 21.10 19.46 4.67
N PHE A 441 20.32 18.69 5.45
CA PHE A 441 20.47 17.24 5.52
C PHE A 441 20.17 16.56 4.19
N THR A 442 19.08 16.94 3.54
CA THR A 442 18.67 16.37 2.24
C THR A 442 19.71 16.67 1.16
N MET A 443 20.25 17.89 1.14
CA MET A 443 21.29 18.30 0.18
C MET A 443 22.65 17.63 0.42
N ASP A 444 22.97 17.24 1.66
CA ASP A 444 24.22 16.52 1.96
C ASP A 444 24.18 15.04 1.57
N SER A 445 23.06 14.57 1.06
CA SER A 445 22.93 13.20 0.57
C SER A 445 23.96 12.87 -0.52
N LYS A 446 24.27 11.59 -0.70
CA LYS A 446 25.17 11.12 -1.77
C LYS A 446 24.72 11.55 -3.17
N ARG A 447 23.41 11.70 -3.38
CA ARG A 447 22.84 12.09 -4.67
C ARG A 447 23.06 13.55 -5.01
N ILE A 448 22.85 14.43 -4.05
CA ILE A 448 22.90 15.87 -4.26
C ILE A 448 24.32 16.41 -4.02
N ASN A 449 25.03 15.81 -3.06
CA ASN A 449 26.43 16.07 -2.71
C ASN A 449 26.79 17.56 -2.49
N ARG A 450 25.91 18.31 -1.78
CA ARG A 450 26.10 19.72 -1.40
C ARG A 450 26.25 19.83 0.11
N SER A 451 27.37 19.32 0.67
CA SER A 451 27.58 19.14 2.10
C SER A 451 27.82 20.42 2.91
N GLN A 452 28.23 21.49 2.25
CA GLN A 452 28.57 22.75 2.93
C GLN A 452 27.37 23.40 3.67
N PRO A 453 26.12 23.38 3.14
CA PRO A 453 24.97 23.88 3.88
C PRO A 453 24.73 23.18 5.23
N LEU A 454 24.99 21.87 5.32
CA LEU A 454 24.80 21.12 6.57
C LEU A 454 25.83 21.56 7.63
N GLU A 455 27.09 21.75 7.28
CA GLU A 455 28.12 22.23 8.21
C GLU A 455 27.77 23.62 8.76
N ASP A 456 27.34 24.55 7.88
CA ASP A 456 26.92 25.90 8.27
C ASP A 456 25.78 25.89 9.28
N ILE A 457 24.80 24.99 9.11
CA ILE A 457 23.65 24.86 10.00
C ILE A 457 24.04 24.20 11.32
N LEU A 458 24.85 23.15 11.27
CA LEU A 458 25.30 22.43 12.47
C LEU A 458 26.19 23.26 13.37
N LEU A 459 26.91 24.26 12.83
CA LEU A 459 27.74 25.17 13.61
C LEU A 459 26.97 26.43 14.06
N ASN A 460 25.70 26.57 13.66
CA ASN A 460 24.88 27.73 14.03
C ASN A 460 24.33 27.58 15.47
N GLU A 461 24.87 28.43 16.38
CA GLU A 461 24.51 28.37 17.79
C GLU A 461 23.01 28.64 18.06
N HIS A 462 22.38 29.50 17.31
CA HIS A 462 20.97 29.83 17.51
C HIS A 462 20.03 28.66 17.20
N ILE A 463 20.33 27.89 16.15
CA ILE A 463 19.56 26.70 15.77
C ILE A 463 19.73 25.60 16.81
N LEU A 464 20.96 25.31 17.21
CA LEU A 464 21.28 24.21 18.12
C LEU A 464 20.97 24.50 19.60
N LYS A 465 20.55 25.71 19.95
CA LYS A 465 19.99 26.03 21.27
C LYS A 465 18.59 25.45 21.46
N ASP A 466 17.85 25.21 20.38
CA ASP A 466 16.58 24.46 20.48
C ASP A 466 16.88 22.98 20.72
N PRO A 467 16.37 22.39 21.83
CA PRO A 467 16.66 21.00 22.17
C PRO A 467 16.18 19.98 21.12
N ASN A 468 15.07 20.26 20.45
CA ASN A 468 14.51 19.37 19.44
C ASN A 468 15.38 19.39 18.18
N LEU A 469 15.80 20.58 17.73
CA LEU A 469 16.70 20.73 16.58
C LEU A 469 18.08 20.14 16.85
N TYR A 470 18.58 20.27 18.09
CA TYR A 470 19.84 19.63 18.50
C TYR A 470 19.76 18.11 18.36
N ILE A 471 18.65 17.49 18.81
CA ILE A 471 18.46 16.03 18.74
C ILE A 471 18.32 15.57 17.30
N LEU A 472 17.59 16.30 16.47
CA LEU A 472 17.50 16.01 15.04
C LEU A 472 18.86 16.08 14.36
N ALA A 473 19.68 17.08 14.69
CA ALA A 473 21.02 17.22 14.17
C ALA A 473 21.94 16.07 14.62
N ASP A 474 21.96 15.72 15.91
CA ASP A 474 22.76 14.59 16.43
C ASP A 474 22.34 13.25 15.81
N PHE A 475 21.04 13.05 15.64
CA PHE A 475 20.49 11.86 15.01
C PHE A 475 20.85 11.79 13.51
N SER A 476 20.64 12.87 12.77
CA SER A 476 20.97 12.96 11.34
C SER A 476 22.45 12.64 11.09
N LEU A 477 23.34 13.19 11.91
CA LEU A 477 24.77 12.89 11.85
C LEU A 477 25.11 11.44 12.17
N SER A 478 24.34 10.81 13.06
CA SER A 478 24.53 9.39 13.39
C SER A 478 24.10 8.46 12.26
N LEU A 479 23.03 8.81 11.56
CA LEU A 479 22.54 8.04 10.40
C LEU A 479 23.50 8.09 9.21
N MET A 480 24.10 9.25 8.97
CA MET A 480 25.01 9.42 7.84
C MET A 480 26.27 8.57 7.92
N GLY A 481 26.62 8.04 9.12
CA GLY A 481 27.70 7.07 9.31
C GLY A 481 29.08 7.52 8.81
N LYS A 482 29.22 8.79 8.40
CA LYS A 482 30.43 9.30 7.77
C LYS A 482 31.41 9.77 8.84
N ASN A 483 32.64 9.29 8.73
CA ASN A 483 33.75 9.79 9.57
C ASN A 483 33.94 11.33 9.51
N LYS A 484 33.54 11.93 8.36
CA LYS A 484 33.53 13.37 8.12
C LYS A 484 32.81 14.15 9.22
N TYR A 485 31.70 13.66 9.75
CA TYR A 485 30.88 14.36 10.74
C TYR A 485 31.22 14.00 12.19
N LYS A 486 32.13 13.08 12.41
CA LYS A 486 32.53 12.68 13.77
C LYS A 486 33.13 13.86 14.56
N GLU A 487 33.97 14.66 13.91
CA GLU A 487 34.57 15.86 14.51
C GLU A 487 33.55 16.95 14.77
N VAL A 488 32.67 17.23 13.77
CA VAL A 488 31.58 18.19 13.90
C VAL A 488 30.64 17.78 15.04
N ARG A 489 30.27 16.50 15.09
CA ARG A 489 29.45 15.96 16.19
C ARG A 489 30.10 16.11 17.56
N ASN A 490 31.40 15.87 17.67
CA ASN A 490 32.14 16.07 18.92
C ASN A 490 32.22 17.55 19.31
N GLU A 491 32.38 18.45 18.33
CA GLU A 491 32.36 19.88 18.56
C GLU A 491 31.01 20.39 19.03
N ILE A 492 29.92 19.93 18.38
CA ILE A 492 28.55 20.21 18.80
C ILE A 492 28.31 19.75 20.22
N LYS A 493 28.72 18.52 20.57
CA LYS A 493 28.59 17.98 21.92
C LYS A 493 29.38 18.77 22.95
N ARG A 494 30.54 19.29 22.56
CA ARG A 494 31.39 20.14 23.44
C ARG A 494 30.78 21.52 23.65
N LYS A 495 30.26 22.15 22.60
CA LYS A 495 29.68 23.51 22.66
C LYS A 495 28.30 23.53 23.30
N PHE A 496 27.51 22.50 23.06
CA PHE A 496 26.12 22.38 23.48
C PHE A 496 25.98 21.18 24.43
N SER A 497 26.66 21.19 25.57
CA SER A 497 26.47 20.18 26.61
C SER A 497 25.07 20.29 27.19
N LEU A 498 24.08 19.64 26.48
CA LEU A 498 22.80 19.35 27.10
C LEU A 498 23.08 18.54 28.37
N SER A 499 22.52 18.97 29.50
CA SER A 499 22.62 18.19 30.71
C SER A 499 22.18 16.76 30.45
N THR A 500 22.83 15.78 31.01
CA THR A 500 22.49 14.35 30.93
C THR A 500 21.02 14.11 31.24
N ASP A 501 20.41 14.97 32.04
CA ASP A 501 19.02 14.93 32.45
C ASP A 501 18.03 15.29 31.28
N ILE A 502 18.36 16.27 30.44
CA ILE A 502 17.58 16.60 29.25
C ILE A 502 17.72 15.49 28.21
N ARG A 503 18.92 14.93 28.05
CA ARG A 503 19.18 13.84 27.11
C ARG A 503 18.43 12.57 27.48
N SER A 504 18.41 12.18 28.74
CA SER A 504 17.68 11.01 29.24
C SER A 504 16.15 11.19 29.18
N LYS A 505 15.69 12.44 29.26
CA LYS A 505 14.24 12.75 29.12
C LYS A 505 13.77 12.78 27.66
N LEU A 506 14.67 13.01 26.71
CA LEU A 506 14.31 13.20 25.30
C LEU A 506 14.55 11.95 24.44
N VAL A 507 15.50 11.10 24.80
CA VAL A 507 15.87 9.93 24.00
C VAL A 507 16.09 8.72 24.89
N ASP A 508 15.28 7.71 24.75
CA ASP A 508 15.52 6.38 25.30
C ASP A 508 16.49 5.62 24.37
N ASP A 509 17.41 4.82 24.92
CA ASP A 509 18.38 4.02 24.15
C ASP A 509 17.70 3.09 23.13
N ASN A 510 16.47 2.67 23.39
CA ASN A 510 15.66 1.90 22.46
C ASN A 510 15.18 2.71 21.24
N THR A 511 15.14 4.04 21.34
CA THR A 511 14.73 4.93 20.25
C THR A 511 15.71 4.90 19.08
N TYR A 512 16.99 4.65 19.34
CA TYR A 512 18.03 4.50 18.31
C TYR A 512 17.99 3.15 17.57
N ARG A 513 17.19 2.20 18.05
CA ARG A 513 17.05 0.86 17.44
C ARG A 513 15.86 0.75 16.49
N ILE A 514 15.11 1.82 16.31
CA ILE A 514 13.99 1.84 15.37
C ILE A 514 14.54 1.64 13.96
N ARG A 515 14.40 0.44 13.44
CA ARG A 515 14.63 0.14 12.02
C ARG A 515 13.51 0.80 11.24
N PHE A 516 13.90 1.71 10.37
CA PHE A 516 12.99 2.51 9.60
C PHE A 516 12.34 1.71 8.46
N SER A 517 11.15 1.18 8.70
CA SER A 517 10.10 1.34 7.73
C SER A 517 9.23 2.49 8.25
N LEU A 518 9.12 3.54 7.49
CA LEU A 518 8.45 4.77 7.93
C LEU A 518 7.00 4.50 8.33
N LEU A 519 6.33 3.60 7.61
CA LEU A 519 4.96 3.17 7.89
C LEU A 519 4.85 2.39 9.20
N ASP A 520 5.84 1.54 9.53
CA ASP A 520 5.85 0.79 10.78
C ASP A 520 6.16 1.70 11.99
N THR A 521 6.81 2.85 11.76
CA THR A 521 7.20 3.78 12.81
C THR A 521 6.11 4.82 13.12
N ILE A 522 5.32 5.20 12.13
CA ILE A 522 4.12 6.05 12.31
C ILE A 522 3.00 5.26 12.98
N GLN A 523 2.95 3.95 12.75
CA GLN A 523 2.03 3.10 13.48
C GLN A 523 2.58 2.92 14.90
N PRO A 524 1.82 3.28 15.95
CA PRO A 524 2.18 2.89 17.31
C PRO A 524 2.48 1.40 17.30
N ASN A 525 3.42 0.95 18.14
CA ASN A 525 3.72 -0.48 18.27
C ASN A 525 2.43 -1.16 18.68
N ARG A 526 1.64 -1.56 17.69
CA ARG A 526 0.27 -1.99 17.84
C ARG A 526 0.31 -3.45 18.29
N LYS A 527 0.44 -3.60 19.57
CA LYS A 527 0.33 -4.92 20.21
C LYS A 527 -1.11 -5.41 20.29
N VAL A 528 -2.05 -4.69 19.72
CA VAL A 528 -3.47 -5.03 19.64
C VAL A 528 -3.87 -5.23 18.18
N LYS A 529 -4.43 -6.40 17.89
CA LYS A 529 -4.95 -6.76 16.56
C LYS A 529 -6.45 -7.00 16.62
N ILE A 530 -7.19 -6.36 15.72
CA ILE A 530 -8.63 -6.60 15.55
C ILE A 530 -8.81 -7.36 14.24
N LEU A 531 -9.40 -8.54 14.32
CA LEU A 531 -9.74 -9.38 13.18
C LEU A 531 -11.21 -9.13 12.83
N VAL A 532 -11.47 -8.69 11.59
CA VAL A 532 -12.80 -8.35 11.08
C VAL A 532 -13.16 -9.23 9.88
N GLU A 533 -14.43 -9.20 9.50
CA GLU A 533 -14.97 -10.01 8.40
C GLU A 533 -14.51 -9.50 7.04
N GLY A 534 -14.61 -8.20 6.78
CA GLY A 534 -14.41 -7.58 5.48
C GLY A 534 -13.34 -6.49 5.44
N LYS A 535 -12.87 -6.18 4.24
CA LYS A 535 -11.96 -5.06 4.00
C LYS A 535 -12.65 -3.70 4.27
N THR A 536 -13.95 -3.61 3.99
CA THR A 536 -14.79 -2.44 4.26
C THR A 536 -14.83 -2.11 5.74
N ASP A 537 -14.90 -3.13 6.60
CA ASP A 537 -14.93 -2.96 8.06
C ASP A 537 -13.63 -2.34 8.57
N VAL A 538 -12.48 -2.76 8.02
CA VAL A 538 -11.17 -2.15 8.32
C VAL A 538 -11.21 -0.66 8.02
N THR A 539 -11.64 -0.31 6.81
CA THR A 539 -11.69 1.08 6.33
C THR A 539 -12.62 1.93 7.20
N ILE A 540 -13.83 1.43 7.49
CA ILE A 540 -14.82 2.13 8.31
C ILE A 540 -14.31 2.33 9.74
N LEU A 541 -13.78 1.27 10.37
CA LEU A 541 -13.27 1.35 11.75
C LEU A 541 -12.14 2.35 11.90
N GLU A 542 -11.13 2.26 11.04
CA GLU A 542 -9.97 3.15 11.12
C GLU A 542 -10.37 4.60 10.90
N HIS A 543 -11.24 4.86 9.91
CA HIS A 543 -11.70 6.21 9.62
C HIS A 543 -12.60 6.77 10.72
N ALA A 544 -13.57 6.00 11.22
CA ALA A 544 -14.45 6.42 12.31
C ALA A 544 -13.65 6.77 13.58
N PHE A 545 -12.65 5.95 13.93
CA PHE A 545 -11.77 6.24 15.05
C PHE A 545 -11.02 7.56 14.87
N MET A 546 -10.44 7.76 13.69
CA MET A 546 -9.70 8.98 13.37
C MET A 546 -10.57 10.23 13.45
N VAL A 547 -11.80 10.17 12.95
CA VAL A 547 -12.74 11.30 13.03
C VAL A 547 -13.11 11.61 14.47
N LEU A 548 -13.50 10.61 15.26
CA LEU A 548 -13.93 10.76 16.65
C LEU A 548 -12.81 11.15 17.61
N THR A 549 -11.56 10.99 17.21
CA THR A 549 -10.39 11.35 18.02
C THR A 549 -9.59 12.52 17.41
N ASN A 550 -10.25 13.32 16.57
CA ASN A 550 -9.65 14.49 15.92
C ASN A 550 -8.33 14.18 15.24
N GLY A 551 -8.30 13.04 14.51
CA GLY A 551 -7.18 12.62 13.69
C GLY A 551 -6.17 11.71 14.39
N SER A 552 -6.48 11.15 15.56
CA SER A 552 -5.58 10.20 16.21
C SER A 552 -5.49 8.88 15.43
N ILE A 553 -4.27 8.35 15.32
CA ILE A 553 -4.07 7.01 14.74
C ILE A 553 -4.54 5.96 15.75
N PRO A 554 -5.34 4.97 15.35
CA PRO A 554 -5.76 3.90 16.24
C PRO A 554 -4.55 3.18 16.87
N TYR A 555 -4.61 2.92 18.17
CA TYR A 555 -3.58 2.14 18.89
C TYR A 555 -3.65 0.64 18.60
N TRP A 556 -4.65 0.20 17.87
CA TRP A 556 -4.85 -1.17 17.39
C TRP A 556 -4.70 -1.23 15.87
N LYS A 557 -4.46 -2.42 15.33
CA LYS A 557 -4.43 -2.69 13.89
C LYS A 557 -5.64 -3.55 13.53
N ALA A 558 -6.55 -3.02 12.72
CA ALA A 558 -7.58 -3.83 12.11
C ALA A 558 -7.03 -4.59 10.89
N SER A 559 -7.46 -5.81 10.71
CA SER A 559 -7.13 -6.62 9.54
C SER A 559 -8.24 -7.62 9.24
N MET A 560 -8.47 -7.86 7.96
CA MET A 560 -9.39 -8.93 7.55
C MET A 560 -8.88 -10.29 8.03
N ALA A 561 -9.78 -11.14 8.49
CA ALA A 561 -9.43 -12.46 9.04
C ALA A 561 -8.95 -13.47 8.00
N THR A 562 -9.09 -13.15 6.70
CA THR A 562 -8.60 -13.96 5.58
C THR A 562 -7.41 -13.27 4.92
N SER A 563 -6.41 -14.06 4.53
CA SER A 563 -5.31 -13.58 3.69
C SER A 563 -5.77 -13.58 2.22
N ASN A 564 -5.50 -12.46 1.52
CA ASN A 564 -5.50 -12.38 0.06
C ASN A 564 -6.81 -12.73 -0.69
N GLY A 565 -7.64 -11.71 -0.91
CA GLY A 565 -8.62 -11.70 -2.02
C GLY A 565 -9.89 -12.53 -1.84
N THR A 566 -10.01 -13.32 -0.77
CA THR A 566 -11.26 -14.05 -0.48
C THR A 566 -12.27 -13.16 0.21
N THR A 567 -13.55 -13.33 -0.12
CA THR A 567 -14.64 -12.73 0.64
C THR A 567 -14.53 -13.17 2.11
N GLY A 568 -14.37 -12.21 3.01
CA GLY A 568 -14.36 -12.47 4.45
C GLY A 568 -15.71 -13.00 4.92
N SER A 569 -15.71 -13.66 6.06
CA SER A 569 -16.93 -14.14 6.73
C SER A 569 -16.70 -14.29 8.22
N SER A 570 -17.76 -14.29 9.00
CA SER A 570 -17.73 -14.61 10.44
C SER A 570 -17.00 -15.92 10.75
N ALA A 571 -17.15 -16.94 9.90
CA ALA A 571 -16.44 -18.21 10.02
C ALA A 571 -14.91 -18.06 9.80
N SER A 572 -14.49 -17.10 9.01
CA SER A 572 -13.07 -16.77 8.83
C SER A 572 -12.49 -16.11 10.08
N VAL A 573 -13.23 -15.18 10.69
CA VAL A 573 -12.86 -14.58 11.98
C VAL A 573 -12.75 -15.64 13.07
N SER A 574 -13.73 -16.56 13.15
CA SER A 574 -13.76 -17.66 14.09
C SER A 574 -12.50 -18.53 13.99
N ARG A 575 -12.14 -18.93 12.76
CA ARG A 575 -10.93 -19.74 12.49
C ARG A 575 -9.63 -19.00 12.81
N ALA A 576 -9.54 -17.75 12.41
CA ALA A 576 -8.36 -16.92 12.66
C ALA A 576 -8.12 -16.70 14.15
N VAL A 577 -9.18 -16.46 14.92
CA VAL A 577 -9.12 -16.34 16.38
C VAL A 577 -8.70 -17.67 17.04
N ALA A 578 -9.28 -18.79 16.63
CA ALA A 578 -8.89 -20.11 17.14
C ALA A 578 -7.41 -20.43 16.84
N THR A 579 -6.93 -20.05 15.66
CA THR A 579 -5.51 -20.19 15.30
C THR A 579 -4.62 -19.31 16.15
N ALA A 580 -5.02 -18.05 16.39
CA ALA A 580 -4.26 -17.08 17.17
C ALA A 580 -4.04 -17.52 18.64
N VAL A 581 -4.94 -18.30 19.19
CA VAL A 581 -4.77 -18.91 20.53
C VAL A 581 -3.59 -19.90 20.56
N SER A 582 -3.42 -20.66 19.48
CA SER A 582 -2.38 -21.70 19.39
C SER A 582 -1.00 -21.16 18.98
N PHE A 583 -0.95 -20.08 18.26
CA PHE A 583 0.27 -19.44 17.78
C PHE A 583 0.42 -18.07 18.44
N LYS A 584 1.48 -17.88 19.24
CA LYS A 584 1.84 -16.56 19.76
C LYS A 584 2.27 -15.70 18.58
N ASP A 585 1.34 -14.86 18.11
CA ASP A 585 1.64 -13.76 17.20
C ASP A 585 2.43 -12.67 17.94
N ASP A 586 3.03 -11.74 17.19
CA ASP A 586 3.71 -10.55 17.73
C ASP A 586 2.77 -9.56 18.47
N TYR A 587 1.50 -9.96 18.67
CA TYR A 587 0.45 -9.16 19.29
C TYR A 587 0.16 -9.62 20.71
N ASP A 588 0.11 -8.66 21.65
CA ASP A 588 -0.22 -8.91 23.05
C ASP A 588 -1.72 -9.17 23.26
N THR A 589 -2.57 -8.57 22.42
CA THR A 589 -4.03 -8.71 22.48
C THR A 589 -4.60 -8.92 21.07
N ILE A 590 -5.47 -9.90 20.92
CA ILE A 590 -6.17 -10.17 19.67
C ILE A 590 -7.67 -10.15 19.94
N ILE A 591 -8.42 -9.42 19.13
CA ILE A 591 -9.88 -9.27 19.24
C ILE A 591 -10.51 -9.78 17.93
N GLY A 592 -11.33 -10.82 17.99
CA GLY A 592 -12.21 -11.19 16.89
C GLY A 592 -13.50 -10.39 16.97
N LEU A 593 -13.73 -9.51 15.99
CA LEU A 593 -14.93 -8.67 15.90
C LEU A 593 -15.95 -9.33 14.97
N PHE A 594 -17.16 -9.53 15.47
CA PHE A 594 -18.27 -10.14 14.75
C PHE A 594 -19.43 -9.17 14.59
N ASP A 595 -20.06 -9.17 13.43
CA ASP A 595 -21.32 -8.50 13.24
C ASP A 595 -22.40 -9.05 14.21
N HIS A 596 -23.34 -8.23 14.59
CA HIS A 596 -24.46 -8.65 15.42
C HIS A 596 -25.63 -9.10 14.53
N ASP A 597 -25.29 -9.97 13.59
CA ASP A 597 -26.22 -10.61 12.65
C ASP A 597 -26.35 -12.12 12.95
N ALA A 598 -27.16 -12.82 12.16
CA ALA A 598 -27.39 -14.25 12.35
C ALA A 598 -26.10 -15.08 12.20
N ALA A 599 -25.22 -14.72 11.29
CA ALA A 599 -23.96 -15.43 10.99
C ALA A 599 -22.89 -15.15 12.06
N GLY A 600 -22.66 -13.88 12.38
CA GLY A 600 -21.72 -13.44 13.42
C GLY A 600 -22.06 -14.02 14.79
N LEU A 601 -23.34 -13.94 15.18
CA LEU A 601 -23.80 -14.49 16.45
C LEU A 601 -23.67 -16.02 16.51
N LYS A 602 -23.85 -16.72 15.39
CA LYS A 602 -23.63 -18.17 15.32
C LYS A 602 -22.18 -18.51 15.63
N GLU A 603 -21.24 -17.88 14.98
CA GLU A 603 -19.80 -18.12 15.15
C GLU A 603 -19.32 -17.67 16.54
N TYR A 604 -19.77 -16.53 17.02
CA TYR A 604 -19.51 -16.03 18.37
C TYR A 604 -19.96 -17.03 19.46
N ARG A 605 -21.08 -17.73 19.25
CA ARG A 605 -21.59 -18.77 20.16
C ARG A 605 -20.85 -20.09 20.00
N TYR A 606 -20.42 -20.43 18.77
CA TYR A 606 -19.69 -21.67 18.50
C TYR A 606 -18.38 -21.76 19.29
N LEU A 607 -17.67 -20.65 19.45
CA LEU A 607 -16.41 -20.56 20.20
C LEU A 607 -16.57 -20.56 21.73
N GLN A 608 -17.78 -20.68 22.29
CA GLN A 608 -18.02 -20.51 23.75
C GLN A 608 -17.38 -21.59 24.64
N HIS A 609 -16.95 -22.73 24.12
CA HIS A 609 -16.29 -23.76 24.95
C HIS A 609 -14.92 -23.31 25.44
N ASP A 610 -14.20 -22.51 24.69
CA ASP A 610 -12.85 -22.05 24.99
C ASP A 610 -12.82 -20.62 25.53
N PHE A 611 -13.90 -19.86 25.32
CA PHE A 611 -14.08 -18.47 25.73
C PHE A 611 -15.14 -18.37 26.84
N ASN A 612 -14.76 -18.68 28.07
CA ASN A 612 -15.72 -18.81 29.19
C ASN A 612 -15.78 -17.60 30.11
N GLU A 613 -14.81 -16.69 30.05
CA GLU A 613 -14.81 -15.51 30.90
C GLU A 613 -15.63 -14.41 30.22
N LYS A 614 -16.86 -14.19 30.70
CA LYS A 614 -17.77 -13.19 30.19
C LYS A 614 -17.58 -11.90 30.98
N LYS A 615 -16.99 -10.87 30.39
CA LYS A 615 -16.87 -9.55 31.04
C LYS A 615 -18.19 -8.76 30.98
N VAL A 616 -18.80 -8.73 29.81
CA VAL A 616 -20.14 -8.20 29.51
C VAL A 616 -20.79 -9.04 28.43
N ASP A 617 -22.07 -8.82 28.13
CA ASP A 617 -22.82 -9.69 27.22
C ASP A 617 -22.24 -9.81 25.80
N TYR A 618 -21.49 -8.82 25.35
CA TYR A 618 -20.88 -8.78 24.03
C TYR A 618 -19.37 -9.04 24.02
N ILE A 619 -18.70 -9.24 25.18
CA ILE A 619 -17.27 -9.49 25.28
C ILE A 619 -17.03 -10.85 25.95
N LYS A 620 -16.23 -11.70 25.31
CA LYS A 620 -15.73 -12.96 25.89
C LYS A 620 -14.21 -13.00 25.81
N LYS A 621 -13.57 -13.62 26.80
CA LYS A 621 -12.13 -13.80 26.87
C LYS A 621 -11.76 -15.27 26.83
N HIS A 622 -10.70 -15.62 26.14
CA HIS A 622 -10.14 -16.96 26.16
C HIS A 622 -9.50 -17.30 27.51
N LYS A 623 -9.62 -18.54 27.93
CA LYS A 623 -9.13 -19.01 29.24
C LYS A 623 -7.61 -18.85 29.44
N GLU A 624 -6.84 -19.04 28.40
CA GLU A 624 -5.36 -19.17 28.46
C GLU A 624 -4.61 -17.98 27.81
N GLY A 625 -5.26 -16.89 27.46
CA GLY A 625 -4.56 -15.82 26.77
C GLY A 625 -5.29 -14.48 26.65
N SER A 626 -4.64 -13.55 25.98
CA SER A 626 -5.17 -12.21 25.68
C SER A 626 -5.92 -12.19 24.35
N VAL A 627 -6.72 -13.25 24.09
CA VAL A 627 -7.59 -13.33 22.91
C VAL A 627 -9.02 -13.12 23.35
N PHE A 628 -9.71 -12.25 22.64
CA PHE A 628 -11.07 -11.83 22.97
C PHE A 628 -12.00 -12.00 21.77
N LEU A 629 -13.27 -12.22 22.05
CA LEU A 629 -14.37 -12.11 21.09
C LEU A 629 -15.21 -10.91 21.44
N LEU A 630 -15.56 -10.12 20.45
CA LEU A 630 -16.41 -8.94 20.56
C LEU A 630 -17.48 -9.01 19.47
N THR A 631 -18.76 -8.94 19.85
CA THR A 631 -19.83 -8.63 18.90
C THR A 631 -20.12 -7.13 18.91
N LEU A 632 -20.53 -6.58 17.76
CA LEU A 632 -20.89 -5.16 17.69
C LEU A 632 -21.88 -4.78 18.79
N PRO A 633 -21.54 -3.86 19.73
CA PRO A 633 -22.49 -3.32 20.68
C PRO A 633 -23.59 -2.55 19.95
N ILE A 634 -24.85 -2.83 20.25
CA ILE A 634 -25.96 -2.11 19.64
C ILE A 634 -26.30 -0.91 20.52
N PRO A 635 -26.19 0.34 19.99
CA PRO A 635 -26.55 1.54 20.73
C PRO A 635 -28.02 1.53 21.20
N ASP A 636 -28.32 2.15 22.34
CA ASP A 636 -29.67 2.21 22.86
C ASP A 636 -30.70 2.78 21.86
N SER A 637 -30.26 3.74 21.05
CA SER A 637 -31.07 4.34 19.97
C SER A 637 -31.43 3.37 18.85
N MET A 638 -30.80 2.18 18.81
CA MET A 638 -30.99 1.14 17.81
C MET A 638 -31.43 -0.20 18.42
N SER A 639 -31.98 -0.18 19.62
CA SER A 639 -32.41 -1.37 20.38
C SER A 639 -33.41 -2.27 19.63
N GLN A 640 -34.11 -1.76 18.61
CA GLN A 640 -34.93 -2.59 17.70
C GLN A 640 -34.18 -3.70 16.99
N TYR A 641 -32.86 -3.58 16.82
CA TYR A 641 -32.03 -4.63 16.23
C TYR A 641 -31.67 -5.75 17.21
N LEU A 642 -31.95 -5.58 18.51
CA LEU A 642 -31.79 -6.67 19.50
C LEU A 642 -32.99 -7.60 19.45
N GLN A 643 -32.88 -8.68 18.71
CA GLN A 643 -33.97 -9.64 18.55
C GLN A 643 -33.71 -10.92 19.39
N PRO A 644 -34.75 -11.47 20.06
CA PRO A 644 -34.59 -12.69 20.87
C PRO A 644 -34.14 -13.94 20.07
N LYS A 645 -34.57 -14.01 18.82
CA LYS A 645 -34.17 -15.10 17.92
C LYS A 645 -32.98 -14.66 17.07
N GLN A 646 -31.94 -15.49 17.07
CA GLN A 646 -30.68 -15.20 16.37
C GLN A 646 -30.91 -14.88 14.88
N GLU A 647 -31.76 -15.62 14.20
CA GLU A 647 -32.10 -15.46 12.77
C GLU A 647 -32.72 -14.09 12.42
N PHE A 648 -33.14 -13.31 13.41
CA PHE A 648 -33.75 -12.01 13.23
C PHE A 648 -32.85 -10.83 13.61
N ASN A 649 -31.57 -11.08 13.87
CA ASN A 649 -30.57 -10.06 14.07
C ASN A 649 -29.86 -9.77 12.73
N PHE A 650 -29.77 -8.48 12.36
CA PHE A 650 -29.26 -7.99 11.08
C PHE A 650 -28.33 -6.80 11.27
N PHE A 651 -27.72 -6.62 12.44
CA PHE A 651 -26.91 -5.46 12.72
C PHE A 651 -25.45 -5.69 12.27
N GLU A 652 -25.03 -4.94 11.26
CA GLU A 652 -23.70 -4.91 10.67
C GLU A 652 -23.04 -3.56 10.97
N ILE A 653 -21.74 -3.44 10.75
CA ILE A 653 -20.95 -2.24 11.12
C ILE A 653 -21.48 -0.96 10.47
N GLU A 654 -22.02 -1.03 9.26
CA GLU A 654 -22.60 0.12 8.56
C GLU A 654 -23.83 0.70 9.28
N HIS A 655 -24.55 -0.07 10.09
CA HIS A 655 -25.73 0.42 10.80
C HIS A 655 -25.41 1.55 11.78
N TYR A 656 -24.16 1.66 12.27
CA TYR A 656 -23.76 2.78 13.13
C TYR A 656 -23.93 4.16 12.48
N PHE A 657 -23.99 4.24 11.14
CA PHE A 657 -24.26 5.51 10.45
C PHE A 657 -25.71 5.97 10.58
N GLY A 658 -26.62 5.13 11.06
CA GLY A 658 -28.01 5.44 11.26
C GLY A 658 -28.87 5.33 9.99
N HIS A 659 -30.18 5.14 10.21
CA HIS A 659 -31.13 4.84 9.15
C HIS A 659 -31.18 5.93 8.07
N ASP A 660 -31.31 7.20 8.46
CA ASP A 660 -31.51 8.30 7.49
C ASP A 660 -30.27 8.49 6.59
N PHE A 661 -29.08 8.34 7.16
CA PHE A 661 -27.85 8.43 6.42
C PHE A 661 -27.71 7.25 5.44
N LEU A 662 -27.94 6.02 5.89
CA LEU A 662 -27.90 4.85 5.04
C LEU A 662 -28.96 4.87 3.93
N GLN A 663 -30.15 5.37 4.21
CA GLN A 663 -31.22 5.52 3.23
C GLN A 663 -30.85 6.52 2.13
N LYS A 664 -30.21 7.62 2.47
CA LYS A 664 -29.74 8.64 1.53
C LYS A 664 -28.78 8.04 0.46
N TYR A 665 -28.02 7.02 0.84
CA TYR A 665 -27.06 6.35 -0.06
C TYR A 665 -27.57 5.00 -0.55
N ASP A 666 -28.87 4.71 -0.38
CA ASP A 666 -29.54 3.49 -0.85
C ASP A 666 -28.85 2.20 -0.34
N MET A 667 -28.35 2.26 0.91
CA MET A 667 -27.65 1.15 1.55
C MET A 667 -28.58 0.12 2.20
N LEU A 668 -29.86 0.43 2.35
CA LEU A 668 -30.81 -0.37 3.12
C LEU A 668 -31.64 -1.30 2.21
N LYS A 669 -31.78 -2.54 2.65
CA LYS A 669 -32.74 -3.51 2.09
C LYS A 669 -33.74 -3.92 3.16
N THR A 670 -35.00 -4.11 2.77
CA THR A 670 -36.07 -4.54 3.68
C THR A 670 -35.85 -5.97 4.15
N THR A 671 -36.15 -6.21 5.42
CA THR A 671 -36.21 -7.54 6.01
C THR A 671 -37.66 -7.99 6.23
N PRO A 672 -37.94 -9.24 6.59
CA PRO A 672 -39.27 -9.68 6.97
C PRO A 672 -39.85 -9.01 8.21
N ILE A 673 -39.03 -8.26 8.97
CA ILE A 673 -39.42 -7.60 10.20
C ILE A 673 -39.58 -6.09 9.94
N ALA A 674 -40.71 -5.54 10.36
CA ALA A 674 -40.96 -4.11 10.21
C ALA A 674 -39.87 -3.28 10.94
N ASP A 675 -39.45 -2.19 10.31
CA ASP A 675 -38.45 -1.22 10.83
C ASP A 675 -37.05 -1.80 11.07
N ILE A 676 -36.78 -3.02 10.59
CA ILE A 676 -35.45 -3.63 10.57
C ILE A 676 -34.99 -3.79 9.13
N PHE A 677 -33.77 -3.36 8.85
CA PHE A 677 -33.16 -3.36 7.52
C PHE A 677 -31.85 -4.14 7.56
N THR A 678 -31.46 -4.73 6.45
CA THR A 678 -30.10 -5.27 6.25
C THR A 678 -29.34 -4.40 5.22
N ILE A 679 -28.05 -4.53 5.18
CA ILE A 679 -27.20 -3.73 4.30
C ILE A 679 -27.17 -4.29 2.88
N ASN A 680 -27.06 -3.39 1.91
CA ASN A 680 -26.89 -3.75 0.51
C ASN A 680 -25.42 -4.09 0.23
N GLU A 681 -25.11 -5.38 0.22
CA GLU A 681 -23.76 -5.93 0.00
C GLU A 681 -23.06 -5.34 -1.24
N ASN A 682 -23.79 -5.16 -2.34
CA ASN A 682 -23.22 -4.64 -3.60
C ASN A 682 -22.73 -3.18 -3.50
N LYS A 683 -23.10 -2.46 -2.45
CA LYS A 683 -22.75 -1.05 -2.26
C LYS A 683 -21.73 -0.81 -1.13
N LYS A 684 -21.38 -1.84 -0.38
CA LYS A 684 -20.47 -1.71 0.79
C LYS A 684 -19.13 -1.07 0.41
N THR A 685 -18.50 -1.51 -0.66
CA THR A 685 -17.18 -0.99 -1.07
C THR A 685 -17.24 0.50 -1.43
N ASN A 686 -18.23 0.90 -2.24
CA ASN A 686 -18.39 2.29 -2.63
C ASN A 686 -18.76 3.17 -1.44
N PHE A 687 -19.60 2.65 -0.55
CA PHE A 687 -19.97 3.33 0.68
C PHE A 687 -18.77 3.53 1.60
N ALA A 688 -17.96 2.51 1.83
CA ALA A 688 -16.75 2.62 2.65
C ALA A 688 -15.76 3.65 2.07
N ASN A 689 -15.55 3.67 0.75
CA ASN A 689 -14.70 4.67 0.09
C ASN A 689 -15.27 6.09 0.23
N MET A 690 -16.58 6.25 0.08
CA MET A 690 -17.24 7.55 0.25
C MET A 690 -17.13 8.06 1.70
N ILE A 691 -17.28 7.17 2.69
CA ILE A 691 -17.19 7.51 4.12
C ILE A 691 -15.82 8.10 4.46
N THR A 692 -14.73 7.65 3.83
CA THR A 692 -13.39 8.20 4.06
C THR A 692 -13.24 9.68 3.69
N GLN A 693 -14.20 10.24 2.96
CA GLN A 693 -14.23 11.67 2.59
C GLN A 693 -15.04 12.53 3.59
N ILE A 694 -15.65 11.91 4.59
CA ILE A 694 -16.52 12.60 5.56
C ILE A 694 -15.78 12.78 6.87
N SER A 695 -15.77 14.02 7.37
CA SER A 695 -15.15 14.39 8.64
C SER A 695 -16.16 15.00 9.64
N ASP A 696 -17.45 14.89 9.35
CA ASP A 696 -18.50 15.35 10.28
C ASP A 696 -18.65 14.34 11.43
N ILE A 697 -18.25 14.75 12.61
CA ILE A 697 -18.19 13.91 13.81
C ILE A 697 -19.56 13.34 14.20
N ASN A 698 -20.65 14.09 13.93
CA ASN A 698 -22.00 13.66 14.27
C ASN A 698 -22.45 12.40 13.49
N ILE A 699 -21.80 12.11 12.36
CA ILE A 699 -22.10 10.93 11.55
C ILE A 699 -21.50 9.67 12.19
N PHE A 700 -20.46 9.83 13.00
CA PHE A 700 -19.70 8.74 13.61
C PHE A 700 -19.98 8.54 15.10
N ASP A 701 -20.85 9.36 15.72
CA ASP A 701 -21.13 9.37 17.16
C ASP A 701 -21.46 7.97 17.73
N LYS A 702 -22.18 7.15 16.97
CA LYS A 702 -22.63 5.82 17.40
C LYS A 702 -21.52 4.75 17.43
N PHE A 703 -20.36 5.03 16.80
CA PHE A 703 -19.18 4.16 16.92
C PHE A 703 -18.50 4.24 18.30
N ILE A 704 -18.82 5.25 19.10
CA ILE A 704 -18.20 5.46 20.40
C ILE A 704 -18.40 4.25 21.33
N ASP A 705 -19.57 3.63 21.30
CA ASP A 705 -19.85 2.45 22.12
C ASP A 705 -18.95 1.25 21.73
N LEU A 706 -18.72 1.07 20.44
CA LEU A 706 -17.80 0.05 19.92
C LEU A 706 -16.36 0.33 20.36
N PHE A 707 -15.90 1.56 20.19
CA PHE A 707 -14.53 1.92 20.58
C PHE A 707 -14.31 1.85 22.08
N LYS A 708 -15.28 2.26 22.90
CA LYS A 708 -15.23 2.06 24.36
C LYS A 708 -15.14 0.59 24.76
N ALA A 709 -15.83 -0.30 24.04
CA ALA A 709 -15.70 -1.74 24.26
C ALA A 709 -14.30 -2.27 23.93
N ILE A 710 -13.68 -1.78 22.85
CA ILE A 710 -12.29 -2.10 22.48
C ILE A 710 -11.32 -1.54 23.54
N ASP A 711 -11.53 -0.30 23.96
CA ASP A 711 -10.70 0.36 24.99
C ASP A 711 -10.77 -0.37 26.33
N GLU A 712 -11.95 -0.84 26.73
CA GLU A 712 -12.13 -1.67 27.94
C GLU A 712 -11.32 -2.97 27.87
N ILE A 713 -11.36 -3.67 26.74
CA ILE A 713 -10.56 -4.89 26.50
C ILE A 713 -9.07 -4.58 26.65
N CYS A 714 -8.63 -3.45 26.11
CA CYS A 714 -7.23 -3.06 26.05
C CYS A 714 -6.74 -2.28 27.27
N HIS A 715 -7.61 -1.97 28.22
CA HIS A 715 -7.34 -1.13 29.39
C HIS A 715 -6.75 0.24 29.01
N VAL A 716 -7.33 0.87 27.99
CA VAL A 716 -6.95 2.19 27.46
C VAL A 716 -8.11 3.15 27.72
N GLU A 717 -7.82 4.38 28.08
CA GLU A 717 -8.80 5.46 28.20
C GLU A 717 -8.58 6.48 27.08
N ILE A 718 -9.57 6.66 26.22
CA ILE A 718 -9.55 7.63 25.12
C ILE A 718 -10.73 8.58 25.27
N ASN A 719 -10.48 9.86 25.07
CA ASN A 719 -11.52 10.86 24.99
C ASN A 719 -12.00 11.00 23.54
N TYR A 720 -13.23 10.62 23.30
CA TYR A 720 -13.89 10.81 22.01
C TYR A 720 -14.56 12.18 21.97
N GLU A 721 -14.39 12.89 20.87
CA GLU A 721 -15.12 14.13 20.63
C GLU A 721 -16.59 13.79 20.29
N VAL A 722 -17.56 14.49 20.92
CA VAL A 722 -19.01 14.30 20.73
C VAL A 722 -19.62 15.64 20.32
#